data_83d9a4a8e5ffbb16feab3a610389004b
#
_entry.id   83d9a4a8e5ffbb16feab3a610389004b
#
_cell.length_a   1.000
_cell.length_b   1.000
_cell.length_c   1.000
_cell.angle_alpha   90.00
_cell.angle_beta   90.00
_cell.angle_gamma   90.00
#
_symmetry.space_group_name_H-M   'P 1'
#
loop_
_entity.id
_entity.type
_entity.pdbx_description
1 polymer ?
#
loop_
_entity_poly.entity_id
_entity_poly.type
_entity_poly.pdbx_seq_one_letter_code
_entity_poly.pdbx_strand_id
1 'polypeptide(L)'
;MLKRFTAMSMLLLLLFSCGKKEETTEVIKIAEAQGEQTSIVSEEKRALTPDDYAQWQSLSKQTFSLNGKWVHYSAKPNRGDVLLSLYEVESGKKLDFERAEDASFSPGNNFLVFSKVPRFEVSRKAKIDKVKKAKMPKDSLCVYLFSEDTLLTIPRVKSYGMSNEGSPWITILHEKPLPPVKDTSTVKDTLLTDSLAVADSTMIDTTVIDTSVVDTSKKKIEVTEEKKAKKKKVREEGTPLWVWNPVTQDTVIMEYVSSYTMSKDGDRILAVTKMKKDSVRLSIINANTGTVKTIFETYGKAKTFRFDEAGKQLAFLFSDDTSKVKIYDLYYWKTGRAKAKCYINEDADGIPEGWGVSSIRTAKFSEDGKRLFFGTAPLPVEEAKDTLLKTEKAIFDLWSWTDPLLQTQQKKEVGREKKRNYQCMVNVGSKKVIQLASLDVPMIKISTEGTEDIALGETGRPYRQLISWESIDYYDYYLVDINTGEKELVLEKKSFKPQLSPEQKYLLYYDHVDSNWFALDVETRVIRNLTQGLDVKFYNVDDDHTSAPDPYGFAAWGMGDHYAYIYDKYDIWKFDLSGIKEPLNVTAGEGRKDKDIYRYVKLTADLDYVPVNPIILTIFNEKSKKSGYATVNMYEGGVPEKLVYTDHQYSKLKKAKCADIIFWRKSTYREYSDLYISDLKLENIQKISALNLQQSQFRWASVELVEWKNSDGVELQGMLYVPDDLDKTKKHPMIIYYYEKYSKYLHQYFIPTPSYSTVNKSMYPSNGYILFIPDIVYKPGYPGKSGLDCVMKGVDMLLENYSYINEDKIGIQGQSWGGYQTAYFVTQTNRFAAGMAGAPVSNMTSAYGGIRWYSGLSRMMQYEGGQSRIGGTLWDSFDLYVENSPVFFADKIETPLLMMHNDNDGAVPWTQGIEMMVAMRRLQKPAWMLVYNGDNHNLGRANWGNRMDLTIRMKQFFDHYLMDKPMPRWMKEGIPAIEKGKEFKYDLIEEE
;
A
#
# COMPACT_ATOMS: atom_id res chain seq x y z
N MET A 1 -66.56 -15.97 -15.27
CA MET A 1 -67.54 -14.97 -15.85
C MET A 1 -66.71 -13.67 -16.05
N LEU A 2 -66.41 -13.46 -17.21
CA LEU A 2 -66.97 -12.58 -18.25
C LEU A 2 -66.61 -11.11 -17.94
N LYS A 3 -65.70 -10.66 -18.72
CA LYS A 3 -65.68 -9.73 -19.91
C LYS A 3 -65.33 -8.31 -19.50
N ARG A 4 -64.20 -7.75 -20.02
CA ARG A 4 -64.09 -7.00 -21.30
C ARG A 4 -64.69 -5.60 -21.19
N PHE A 5 -64.11 -4.47 -21.57
CA PHE A 5 -63.54 -3.97 -22.84
C PHE A 5 -62.91 -2.61 -22.59
N THR A 6 -61.70 -2.38 -23.14
CA THR A 6 -61.28 -1.56 -24.29
C THR A 6 -61.69 -0.07 -24.36
N ALA A 7 -60.67 0.71 -24.38
CA ALA A 7 -60.11 1.54 -25.50
C ALA A 7 -60.63 2.98 -25.67
N MET A 8 -59.67 3.83 -25.80
CA MET A 8 -59.35 4.71 -26.91
C MET A 8 -59.87 6.15 -26.88
N SER A 9 -58.95 7.04 -26.88
CA SER A 9 -58.75 8.18 -27.77
C SER A 9 -59.41 9.52 -27.57
N MET A 10 -58.59 10.51 -27.60
CA MET A 10 -58.57 11.78 -28.35
C MET A 10 -59.33 13.00 -27.83
N LEU A 11 -58.47 14.02 -27.53
CA LEU A 11 -58.44 15.39 -28.09
C LEU A 11 -59.67 16.27 -27.91
N LEU A 12 -59.56 17.42 -27.32
CA LEU A 12 -59.67 18.79 -27.80
C LEU A 12 -59.99 19.80 -26.67
N LEU A 13 -59.07 20.73 -26.51
CA LEU A 13 -59.17 22.21 -26.49
C LEU A 13 -60.52 22.83 -26.05
N LEU A 14 -60.47 23.72 -25.10
CA LEU A 14 -60.73 25.18 -25.19
C LEU A 14 -61.17 25.83 -23.87
N LEU A 15 -60.37 26.75 -23.39
CA LEU A 15 -60.56 28.17 -23.03
C LEU A 15 -61.64 28.61 -22.00
N PHE A 16 -61.19 29.59 -21.26
CA PHE A 16 -61.84 30.67 -20.51
C PHE A 16 -62.09 30.37 -19.00
N SER A 17 -61.80 31.25 -18.04
CA SER A 17 -61.29 32.59 -17.88
C SER A 17 -61.48 32.96 -16.41
N CYS A 18 -60.53 33.72 -15.90
CA CYS A 18 -60.64 34.77 -14.88
C CYS A 18 -60.86 34.46 -13.39
N GLY A 19 -59.95 34.93 -12.54
CA GLY A 19 -60.22 35.26 -11.14
C GLY A 19 -58.95 35.38 -10.26
N LYS A 20 -58.43 36.58 -10.14
CA LYS A 20 -57.30 37.03 -9.32
C LYS A 20 -57.29 36.57 -7.88
N LYS A 21 -56.09 36.20 -7.33
CA LYS A 21 -55.44 36.94 -6.21
C LYS A 21 -53.96 36.53 -6.09
N GLU A 22 -53.14 37.57 -5.95
CA GLU A 22 -51.71 37.58 -5.78
C GLU A 22 -51.31 36.99 -4.41
N GLU A 23 -50.27 36.13 -4.40
CA GLU A 23 -49.26 36.08 -3.35
C GLU A 23 -47.90 35.88 -4.00
N THR A 24 -47.02 36.84 -3.73
CA THR A 24 -45.66 36.98 -4.22
C THR A 24 -44.74 35.91 -3.69
N THR A 25 -44.13 35.16 -4.58
CA THR A 25 -42.88 34.42 -4.27
C THR A 25 -41.83 34.91 -5.28
N GLU A 26 -40.78 35.53 -4.77
CA GLU A 26 -39.64 35.99 -5.54
C GLU A 26 -38.91 34.77 -6.15
N VAL A 27 -39.00 34.65 -7.47
CA VAL A 27 -38.15 33.78 -8.28
C VAL A 27 -36.97 34.61 -8.71
N ILE A 28 -35.80 34.29 -8.18
CA ILE A 28 -34.52 34.83 -8.65
C ILE A 28 -34.36 34.42 -10.11
N LYS A 29 -34.47 35.38 -11.02
CA LYS A 29 -34.14 35.25 -12.42
C LYS A 29 -32.62 35.12 -12.54
N ILE A 30 -32.15 33.95 -12.95
CA ILE A 30 -30.84 33.78 -13.54
C ILE A 30 -30.88 34.44 -14.91
N ALA A 31 -30.09 35.51 -15.09
CA ALA A 31 -29.92 36.16 -16.37
C ALA A 31 -29.31 35.20 -17.39
N GLU A 32 -30.05 34.84 -18.40
CA GLU A 32 -29.52 34.23 -19.61
C GLU A 32 -28.66 35.29 -20.32
N ALA A 33 -27.36 35.14 -20.20
CA ALA A 33 -26.43 35.81 -21.11
C ALA A 33 -26.58 35.13 -22.47
N GLN A 34 -27.06 35.88 -23.45
CA GLN A 34 -26.96 35.54 -24.87
C GLN A 34 -25.48 35.50 -25.24
N GLY A 35 -24.85 34.33 -25.10
CA GLY A 35 -23.58 34.00 -25.70
C GLY A 35 -23.82 33.57 -27.14
N GLU A 36 -23.12 34.19 -28.06
CA GLU A 36 -22.99 33.77 -29.44
C GLU A 36 -22.84 32.26 -29.53
N GLN A 37 -23.66 31.63 -30.37
CA GLN A 37 -23.43 30.24 -30.82
C GLN A 37 -22.13 30.22 -31.64
N THR A 38 -21.00 30.15 -30.95
CA THR A 38 -19.81 29.56 -31.53
C THR A 38 -20.15 28.11 -31.76
N SER A 39 -20.24 27.68 -33.00
CA SER A 39 -20.28 26.30 -33.41
C SER A 39 -19.15 25.59 -32.66
N ILE A 40 -19.50 24.74 -31.70
CA ILE A 40 -18.56 23.79 -31.06
C ILE A 40 -18.20 22.84 -32.21
N VAL A 41 -17.15 23.16 -32.94
CA VAL A 41 -16.42 22.16 -33.74
C VAL A 41 -16.04 21.10 -32.68
N SER A 42 -16.64 19.93 -32.73
CA SER A 42 -16.24 18.80 -31.93
C SER A 42 -14.79 18.53 -32.31
N GLU A 43 -13.83 18.96 -31.47
CA GLU A 43 -12.42 18.63 -31.68
C GLU A 43 -12.35 17.11 -31.78
N GLU A 44 -11.82 16.63 -32.89
CA GLU A 44 -11.66 15.19 -33.14
C GLU A 44 -10.78 14.60 -32.04
N LYS A 45 -11.30 13.59 -31.35
CA LYS A 45 -10.57 12.95 -30.25
C LYS A 45 -9.25 12.39 -30.75
N ARG A 46 -8.16 12.74 -30.10
CA ARG A 46 -6.81 12.28 -30.46
C ARG A 46 -6.37 11.04 -29.69
N ALA A 47 -5.38 10.33 -30.22
CA ALA A 47 -4.74 9.23 -29.51
C ALA A 47 -3.95 9.72 -28.30
N LEU A 48 -3.90 8.90 -27.24
CA LEU A 48 -2.98 9.08 -26.10
C LEU A 48 -1.53 8.92 -26.55
N THR A 49 -0.68 9.85 -26.11
CA THR A 49 0.78 9.78 -26.29
C THR A 49 1.47 9.70 -24.93
N PRO A 50 2.74 9.28 -24.86
CA PRO A 50 3.50 9.28 -23.60
C PRO A 50 3.60 10.67 -22.93
N ASP A 51 3.55 11.78 -23.71
CA ASP A 51 3.63 13.14 -23.18
C ASP A 51 2.38 13.52 -22.36
N ASP A 52 1.27 12.86 -22.60
CA ASP A 52 0.02 13.11 -21.87
C ASP A 52 0.02 12.56 -20.44
N TYR A 53 0.95 11.67 -20.13
CA TYR A 53 0.91 10.91 -18.85
C TYR A 53 1.12 11.76 -17.60
N ALA A 54 1.86 12.87 -17.70
CA ALA A 54 2.23 13.67 -16.54
C ALA A 54 1.00 14.20 -15.77
N GLN A 55 -0.04 14.60 -16.49
CA GLN A 55 -1.23 15.26 -15.93
C GLN A 55 -2.28 14.32 -15.32
N TRP A 56 -2.24 13.03 -15.62
CA TRP A 56 -3.22 12.07 -15.08
C TRP A 56 -3.07 11.93 -13.57
N GLN A 57 -4.21 12.02 -12.88
CA GLN A 57 -4.29 12.11 -11.43
C GLN A 57 -4.78 10.82 -10.79
N SER A 58 -4.23 10.52 -9.63
CA SER A 58 -4.72 9.47 -8.74
C SER A 58 -5.30 10.07 -7.46
N LEU A 59 -6.48 9.61 -7.06
CA LEU A 59 -7.11 9.98 -5.80
C LEU A 59 -6.53 9.17 -4.64
N SER A 60 -6.17 9.84 -3.54
CA SER A 60 -5.50 9.22 -2.39
C SER A 60 -5.84 9.94 -1.08
N LYS A 61 -5.46 9.33 0.04
CA LYS A 61 -5.53 9.91 1.40
C LYS A 61 -6.92 10.47 1.79
N GLN A 62 -7.99 9.81 1.35
CA GLN A 62 -9.34 10.21 1.77
C GLN A 62 -9.59 9.86 3.23
N THR A 63 -10.13 10.80 4.00
CA THR A 63 -10.43 10.64 5.43
C THR A 63 -11.59 11.54 5.84
N PHE A 64 -12.47 11.03 6.73
CA PHE A 64 -13.47 11.82 7.42
C PHE A 64 -12.90 12.56 8.63
N SER A 65 -13.50 13.72 8.99
CA SER A 65 -13.46 14.21 10.36
C SER A 65 -14.17 13.23 11.29
N LEU A 66 -13.85 13.24 12.59
CA LEU A 66 -14.43 12.27 13.54
C LEU A 66 -15.97 12.29 13.55
N ASN A 67 -16.55 13.49 13.44
CA ASN A 67 -17.99 13.72 13.42
C ASN A 67 -18.66 13.55 12.05
N GLY A 68 -17.88 13.20 11.01
CA GLY A 68 -18.39 12.99 9.67
C GLY A 68 -18.77 14.25 8.87
N LYS A 69 -18.64 15.47 9.44
CA LYS A 69 -19.05 16.71 8.77
C LYS A 69 -18.16 17.09 7.60
N TRP A 70 -16.90 16.70 7.65
CA TRP A 70 -15.89 17.01 6.64
C TRP A 70 -15.23 15.77 6.08
N VAL A 71 -14.90 15.82 4.80
CA VAL A 71 -14.05 14.84 4.10
C VAL A 71 -12.91 15.56 3.42
N HIS A 72 -11.68 15.07 3.57
CA HIS A 72 -10.60 15.51 2.70
C HIS A 72 -10.11 14.36 1.82
N TYR A 73 -9.59 14.70 0.65
CA TYR A 73 -8.92 13.79 -0.26
C TYR A 73 -7.85 14.53 -1.07
N SER A 74 -6.85 13.78 -1.56
CA SER A 74 -5.78 14.35 -2.39
C SER A 74 -5.86 13.84 -3.81
N ALA A 75 -5.80 14.75 -4.79
CA ALA A 75 -5.60 14.47 -6.20
C ALA A 75 -4.12 14.64 -6.53
N LYS A 76 -3.45 13.52 -6.85
CA LYS A 76 -2.01 13.49 -7.12
C LYS A 76 -1.73 13.18 -8.58
N PRO A 77 -1.13 14.11 -9.36
CA PRO A 77 -0.73 13.83 -10.72
C PRO A 77 0.43 12.82 -10.77
N ASN A 78 0.57 12.14 -11.90
CA ASN A 78 1.74 11.27 -12.11
C ASN A 78 3.05 12.06 -11.95
N ARG A 79 3.04 13.36 -12.34
CA ARG A 79 4.17 14.27 -12.18
C ARG A 79 3.65 15.71 -12.03
N GLY A 80 3.93 16.35 -10.89
CA GLY A 80 3.47 17.71 -10.58
C GLY A 80 3.07 17.89 -9.14
N ASP A 81 2.35 18.96 -8.86
CA ASP A 81 1.91 19.35 -7.54
C ASP A 81 0.61 18.64 -7.14
N VAL A 82 0.49 18.28 -5.87
CA VAL A 82 -0.70 17.64 -5.29
C VAL A 82 -1.75 18.70 -4.99
N LEU A 83 -3.02 18.39 -5.25
CA LEU A 83 -4.18 19.17 -4.83
C LEU A 83 -4.88 18.44 -3.68
N LEU A 84 -5.06 19.10 -2.54
CA LEU A 84 -5.88 18.64 -1.43
C LEU A 84 -7.24 19.30 -1.51
N SER A 85 -8.30 18.51 -1.57
CA SER A 85 -9.68 18.97 -1.50
C SER A 85 -10.26 18.69 -0.13
N LEU A 86 -10.93 19.68 0.45
CA LEU A 86 -11.73 19.59 1.66
C LEU A 86 -13.19 19.82 1.29
N TYR A 87 -14.07 18.89 1.67
CA TYR A 87 -15.50 18.90 1.32
C TYR A 87 -16.34 18.89 2.60
N GLU A 88 -17.26 19.82 2.74
CA GLU A 88 -18.27 19.85 3.79
C GLU A 88 -19.49 19.05 3.37
N VAL A 89 -19.82 18.03 4.15
CA VAL A 89 -20.80 17.01 3.75
C VAL A 89 -22.23 17.60 3.64
N GLU A 90 -22.61 18.48 4.55
CA GLU A 90 -23.97 19.03 4.64
C GLU A 90 -24.22 20.13 3.61
N SER A 91 -23.32 21.10 3.51
CA SER A 91 -23.48 22.26 2.61
C SER A 91 -23.02 21.98 1.18
N GLY A 92 -22.19 20.96 0.95
CA GLY A 92 -21.54 20.73 -0.33
C GLY A 92 -20.39 21.69 -0.64
N LYS A 93 -19.98 22.54 0.32
CA LYS A 93 -18.87 23.48 0.16
C LYS A 93 -17.57 22.71 -0.08
N LYS A 94 -16.86 23.05 -1.16
CA LYS A 94 -15.55 22.47 -1.50
C LYS A 94 -14.48 23.53 -1.48
N LEU A 95 -13.36 23.24 -0.82
CA LEU A 95 -12.16 24.06 -0.75
C LEU A 95 -10.96 23.26 -1.28
N ASP A 96 -10.15 23.88 -2.10
CA ASP A 96 -8.97 23.26 -2.71
C ASP A 96 -7.68 23.96 -2.27
N PHE A 97 -6.70 23.17 -1.81
CA PHE A 97 -5.40 23.63 -1.34
C PHE A 97 -4.28 23.05 -2.20
N GLU A 98 -3.61 23.90 -2.95
CA GLU A 98 -2.48 23.49 -3.79
C GLU A 98 -1.27 23.09 -2.95
N ARG A 99 -0.57 22.04 -3.41
CA ARG A 99 0.68 21.53 -2.82
C ARG A 99 0.53 21.09 -1.37
N ALA A 100 -0.67 20.72 -0.97
CA ALA A 100 -0.96 20.28 0.40
C ALA A 100 -0.83 18.75 0.53
N GLU A 101 0.02 18.33 1.46
CA GLU A 101 0.28 16.94 1.79
C GLU A 101 0.08 16.68 3.29
N ASP A 102 -0.10 15.42 3.68
CA ASP A 102 -0.19 14.95 5.06
C ASP A 102 -1.26 15.65 5.91
N ALA A 103 -2.45 15.83 5.32
CA ALA A 103 -3.58 16.46 5.98
C ALA A 103 -4.17 15.57 7.11
N SER A 104 -4.55 16.22 8.21
CA SER A 104 -5.20 15.57 9.36
C SER A 104 -6.21 16.51 10.00
N PHE A 105 -7.39 15.98 10.37
CA PHE A 105 -8.36 16.72 11.18
C PHE A 105 -7.93 16.82 12.64
N SER A 106 -8.25 17.92 13.29
CA SER A 106 -8.10 18.06 14.75
C SER A 106 -9.05 17.11 15.49
N PRO A 107 -8.70 16.65 16.70
CA PRO A 107 -9.56 15.77 17.50
C PRO A 107 -10.94 16.37 17.78
N GLY A 108 -11.00 17.68 18.00
CA GLY A 108 -12.25 18.43 18.24
C GLY A 108 -13.02 18.82 16.97
N ASN A 109 -12.54 18.44 15.79
CA ASN A 109 -13.10 18.83 14.48
C ASN A 109 -13.19 20.37 14.28
N ASN A 110 -12.22 21.11 14.81
CA ASN A 110 -12.19 22.58 14.73
C ASN A 110 -11.36 23.10 13.55
N PHE A 111 -10.41 22.30 13.07
CA PHE A 111 -9.51 22.67 11.99
C PHE A 111 -8.95 21.47 11.24
N LEU A 112 -8.41 21.75 10.05
CA LEU A 112 -7.58 20.85 9.25
C LEU A 112 -6.14 21.35 9.26
N VAL A 113 -5.18 20.48 9.57
CA VAL A 113 -3.74 20.77 9.49
C VAL A 113 -3.10 20.01 8.33
N PHE A 114 -2.19 20.64 7.58
CA PHE A 114 -1.47 20.01 6.49
C PHE A 114 -0.11 20.68 6.22
N SER A 115 0.79 19.95 5.55
CA SER A 115 2.05 20.49 5.06
C SER A 115 1.87 21.10 3.66
N LYS A 116 2.24 22.35 3.46
CA LYS A 116 2.35 22.98 2.14
C LYS A 116 3.79 22.83 1.64
N VAL A 117 3.99 21.91 0.70
CA VAL A 117 5.30 21.61 0.12
C VAL A 117 5.70 22.63 -0.96
N PRO A 118 7.00 22.85 -1.24
CA PRO A 118 7.46 23.67 -2.34
C PRO A 118 6.96 23.15 -3.69
N ARG A 119 6.77 24.04 -4.68
CA ARG A 119 6.38 23.65 -6.05
C ARG A 119 7.32 22.58 -6.60
N PHE A 120 6.74 21.60 -7.30
CA PHE A 120 7.48 20.49 -7.91
C PHE A 120 8.65 20.99 -8.77
N GLU A 121 8.44 21.96 -9.66
CA GLU A 121 9.48 22.47 -10.55
C GLU A 121 10.59 23.22 -9.78
N VAL A 122 10.25 23.95 -8.71
CA VAL A 122 11.25 24.63 -7.84
C VAL A 122 12.13 23.59 -7.14
N SER A 123 11.51 22.53 -6.60
CA SER A 123 12.23 21.42 -5.96
C SER A 123 13.09 20.65 -6.95
N ARG A 124 12.58 20.44 -8.17
CA ARG A 124 13.27 19.80 -9.28
C ARG A 124 14.48 20.62 -9.73
N LYS A 125 14.31 21.91 -9.96
CA LYS A 125 15.41 22.82 -10.34
C LYS A 125 16.49 22.86 -9.29
N ALA A 126 16.13 22.98 -8.00
CA ALA A 126 17.10 22.95 -6.90
C ALA A 126 17.93 21.66 -6.84
N LYS A 127 17.33 20.50 -7.21
CA LYS A 127 18.05 19.23 -7.34
C LYS A 127 19.00 19.20 -8.53
N ILE A 128 18.58 19.73 -9.69
CA ILE A 128 19.42 19.86 -10.90
C ILE A 128 20.63 20.75 -10.58
N ASP A 129 20.41 21.89 -9.92
CA ASP A 129 21.44 22.84 -9.53
C ASP A 129 22.29 22.34 -8.35
N LYS A 130 22.07 21.11 -7.88
CA LYS A 130 22.78 20.46 -6.75
C LYS A 130 22.82 21.32 -5.49
N VAL A 131 21.73 22.04 -5.21
CA VAL A 131 21.60 22.89 -4.02
C VAL A 131 21.82 22.06 -2.75
N LYS A 132 22.68 22.54 -1.83
CA LYS A 132 22.95 21.84 -0.57
C LYS A 132 21.66 21.64 0.22
N LYS A 133 21.49 20.47 0.87
CA LYS A 133 20.29 20.08 1.63
C LYS A 133 19.78 21.16 2.60
N ALA A 134 20.68 21.90 3.25
CA ALA A 134 20.32 22.98 4.16
C ALA A 134 19.67 24.19 3.48
N LYS A 135 19.97 24.40 2.19
CA LYS A 135 19.44 25.51 1.37
C LYS A 135 18.28 25.10 0.45
N MET A 136 17.91 23.83 0.43
CA MET A 136 16.73 23.37 -0.31
C MET A 136 15.48 24.10 0.17
N PRO A 137 14.49 24.34 -0.71
CA PRO A 137 13.17 24.84 -0.32
C PRO A 137 12.57 24.00 0.81
N LYS A 138 11.86 24.64 1.74
CA LYS A 138 11.32 24.03 2.96
C LYS A 138 9.81 24.10 2.99
N ASP A 139 9.21 23.12 3.68
CA ASP A 139 7.77 23.04 3.87
C ASP A 139 7.26 24.12 4.82
N SER A 140 6.02 24.51 4.66
CA SER A 140 5.25 25.33 5.60
C SER A 140 4.15 24.47 6.24
N LEU A 141 3.79 24.77 7.47
CA LEU A 141 2.60 24.20 8.10
C LEU A 141 1.42 25.12 7.83
N CYS A 142 0.30 24.54 7.38
CA CYS A 142 -0.95 25.24 7.19
C CYS A 142 -2.01 24.68 8.14
N VAL A 143 -2.83 25.56 8.72
CA VAL A 143 -3.96 25.22 9.57
C VAL A 143 -5.18 26.01 9.09
N TYR A 144 -6.20 25.30 8.60
CA TYR A 144 -7.46 25.88 8.18
C TYR A 144 -8.50 25.76 9.32
N LEU A 145 -8.90 26.90 9.86
CA LEU A 145 -9.88 27.01 10.94
C LEU A 145 -11.30 27.01 10.36
N PHE A 146 -12.13 26.04 10.77
CA PHE A 146 -13.49 25.89 10.21
C PHE A 146 -14.45 27.02 10.62
N SER A 147 -14.37 27.48 11.88
CA SER A 147 -15.27 28.53 12.41
C SER A 147 -15.01 29.92 11.83
N GLU A 148 -13.76 30.18 11.45
CA GLU A 148 -13.30 31.51 11.00
C GLU A 148 -13.12 31.58 9.48
N ASP A 149 -13.26 30.45 8.78
CA ASP A 149 -12.98 30.29 7.34
C ASP A 149 -11.58 30.83 6.95
N THR A 150 -10.56 30.59 7.81
CA THR A 150 -9.26 31.25 7.73
C THR A 150 -8.14 30.23 7.65
N LEU A 151 -7.18 30.48 6.74
CA LEU A 151 -5.98 29.67 6.54
C LEU A 151 -4.77 30.35 7.19
N LEU A 152 -4.26 29.76 8.27
CA LEU A 152 -3.02 30.18 8.91
C LEU A 152 -1.82 29.44 8.29
N THR A 153 -0.70 30.11 8.06
CA THR A 153 0.50 29.53 7.45
C THR A 153 1.75 29.85 8.28
N ILE A 154 2.47 28.82 8.71
CA ILE A 154 3.72 28.92 9.48
C ILE A 154 4.85 28.40 8.59
N PRO A 155 5.80 29.26 8.18
CA PRO A 155 6.86 28.88 7.25
C PRO A 155 7.98 28.10 7.94
N ARG A 156 8.75 27.32 7.15
CA ARG A 156 10.00 26.66 7.55
C ARG A 156 9.82 25.73 8.74
N VAL A 157 8.85 24.84 8.66
CA VAL A 157 8.57 23.80 9.66
C VAL A 157 9.41 22.55 9.33
N LYS A 158 10.12 22.04 10.32
CA LYS A 158 10.91 20.80 10.22
C LYS A 158 10.04 19.56 10.45
N SER A 159 9.16 19.64 11.44
CA SER A 159 8.16 18.62 11.74
C SER A 159 7.08 19.23 12.64
N TYR A 160 5.88 18.67 12.55
CA TYR A 160 4.81 18.96 13.47
C TYR A 160 4.19 17.66 14.00
N GLY A 161 3.45 17.77 15.09
CA GLY A 161 2.69 16.68 15.67
C GLY A 161 1.43 17.19 16.32
N MET A 162 0.38 16.40 16.23
CA MET A 162 -0.91 16.66 16.87
C MET A 162 -1.40 15.34 17.47
N SER A 163 -2.14 15.41 18.56
CA SER A 163 -2.84 14.25 19.12
C SER A 163 -3.91 13.75 18.15
N ASN A 164 -4.19 12.46 18.15
CA ASN A 164 -5.34 11.90 17.44
C ASN A 164 -6.62 11.93 18.29
N GLU A 165 -6.49 12.15 19.60
CA GLU A 165 -7.55 12.16 20.60
C GLU A 165 -7.29 13.28 21.60
N GLY A 166 -8.32 13.88 22.17
CA GLY A 166 -8.19 14.89 23.24
C GLY A 166 -7.98 16.32 22.75
N SER A 167 -6.86 16.93 23.08
CA SER A 167 -6.62 18.38 22.96
C SER A 167 -6.25 18.85 21.55
N PRO A 168 -6.62 20.08 21.15
CA PRO A 168 -6.31 20.65 19.84
C PRO A 168 -4.87 21.22 19.73
N TRP A 169 -3.98 20.85 20.65
CA TRP A 169 -2.59 21.35 20.65
C TRP A 169 -1.77 20.78 19.49
N ILE A 170 -1.05 21.66 18.81
CA ILE A 170 -0.06 21.30 17.76
C ILE A 170 1.33 21.58 18.28
N THR A 171 2.23 20.62 18.18
CA THR A 171 3.67 20.81 18.39
C THR A 171 4.35 21.10 17.07
N ILE A 172 5.12 22.17 16.99
CA ILE A 172 5.79 22.64 15.78
C ILE A 172 7.29 22.80 16.06
N LEU A 173 8.10 21.93 15.47
CA LEU A 173 9.55 22.04 15.53
C LEU A 173 10.05 22.79 14.29
N HIS A 174 10.67 23.92 14.48
CA HIS A 174 11.13 24.79 13.40
C HIS A 174 12.44 24.32 12.76
N GLU A 175 12.66 24.71 11.50
CA GLU A 175 13.96 24.59 10.83
C GLU A 175 14.96 25.59 11.44
N LYS A 176 16.27 25.33 11.30
CA LYS A 176 17.31 26.30 11.72
C LYS A 176 17.13 27.63 10.96
N PRO A 177 17.31 28.78 11.62
CA PRO A 177 17.34 30.10 10.96
C PRO A 177 18.35 30.10 9.81
N LEU A 178 18.01 30.80 8.73
CA LEU A 178 19.00 31.06 7.68
C LEU A 178 20.13 31.94 8.25
N PRO A 179 21.41 31.71 7.87
CA PRO A 179 22.47 32.64 8.20
C PRO A 179 22.12 34.01 7.60
N PRO A 180 22.41 35.12 8.30
CA PRO A 180 22.18 36.45 7.79
C PRO A 180 22.85 36.58 6.41
N VAL A 181 22.14 37.18 5.46
CA VAL A 181 22.71 37.49 4.14
C VAL A 181 23.82 38.48 4.41
N LYS A 182 25.07 38.15 4.12
CA LYS A 182 26.14 39.14 4.08
C LYS A 182 25.84 40.07 2.91
N ASP A 183 25.55 41.32 3.20
CA ASP A 183 25.44 42.35 2.19
C ASP A 183 26.75 42.43 1.37
N THR A 184 26.74 41.82 0.23
CA THR A 184 27.67 42.12 -0.84
C THR A 184 26.92 43.06 -1.80
N SER A 185 26.95 44.34 -1.46
CA SER A 185 26.58 45.40 -2.39
C SER A 185 27.49 45.28 -3.60
N THR A 186 26.93 44.93 -4.72
CA THR A 186 27.19 45.27 -6.13
C THR A 186 26.85 44.08 -7.04
N VAL A 187 25.62 44.01 -7.46
CA VAL A 187 25.29 43.42 -8.75
C VAL A 187 24.20 44.28 -9.40
N LYS A 188 24.53 44.77 -10.55
CA LYS A 188 23.69 45.62 -11.42
C LYS A 188 22.36 44.96 -11.76
N ASP A 189 21.31 45.78 -11.71
CA ASP A 189 19.97 45.47 -12.29
C ASP A 189 20.11 44.99 -13.73
N THR A 190 19.50 43.85 -13.99
CA THR A 190 19.03 43.52 -15.32
C THR A 190 17.59 43.00 -15.17
N LEU A 191 16.69 43.96 -15.40
CA LEU A 191 15.27 43.70 -15.60
C LEU A 191 15.08 42.78 -16.83
N LEU A 192 14.42 41.66 -16.63
CA LEU A 192 13.71 40.96 -17.67
C LEU A 192 12.27 40.77 -17.20
N THR A 193 11.47 41.73 -17.69
CA THR A 193 10.03 41.64 -17.79
C THR A 193 9.69 40.66 -18.90
N ASP A 194 8.99 39.57 -18.58
CA ASP A 194 8.14 38.93 -19.57
C ASP A 194 6.81 38.51 -18.93
N SER A 195 5.82 39.20 -19.44
CA SER A 195 4.40 39.04 -19.15
C SER A 195 3.83 37.84 -19.89
N LEU A 196 3.13 36.98 -19.19
CA LEU A 196 2.04 36.19 -19.77
C LEU A 196 0.90 36.13 -18.76
N ALA A 197 -0.12 36.90 -19.10
CA ALA A 197 -1.42 36.90 -18.46
C ALA A 197 -2.18 35.65 -18.87
N VAL A 198 -2.70 34.91 -17.88
CA VAL A 198 -3.86 34.04 -18.05
C VAL A 198 -4.79 34.25 -16.87
N ALA A 199 -6.05 34.40 -17.23
CA ALA A 199 -7.16 34.91 -16.47
C ALA A 199 -7.56 34.07 -15.25
N ASP A 200 -7.94 34.78 -14.24
CA ASP A 200 -9.11 34.71 -13.35
C ASP A 200 -9.66 33.36 -12.91
N SER A 201 -9.35 33.04 -11.67
CA SER A 201 -10.26 32.26 -10.81
C SER A 201 -10.14 32.80 -9.38
N THR A 202 -11.27 33.11 -8.82
CA THR A 202 -11.48 33.70 -7.48
C THR A 202 -10.51 33.21 -6.42
N MET A 203 -9.54 34.04 -6.06
CA MET A 203 -8.61 33.79 -4.98
C MET A 203 -9.24 34.20 -3.65
N ILE A 204 -9.33 33.22 -2.73
CA ILE A 204 -9.54 33.50 -1.31
C ILE A 204 -8.25 34.18 -0.82
N ASP A 205 -8.42 35.36 -0.25
CA ASP A 205 -7.34 36.21 0.26
C ASP A 205 -6.56 35.45 1.36
N THR A 206 -5.31 35.12 1.06
CA THR A 206 -4.42 34.43 2.01
C THR A 206 -3.67 35.47 2.80
N THR A 207 -4.12 35.76 4.01
CA THR A 207 -3.33 36.54 4.96
C THR A 207 -2.07 35.77 5.35
N VAL A 208 -0.94 36.17 4.84
CA VAL A 208 0.39 35.70 5.27
C VAL A 208 0.68 36.38 6.61
N ILE A 209 0.67 35.63 7.69
CA ILE A 209 1.15 36.13 8.97
C ILE A 209 2.68 36.13 8.92
N ASP A 210 3.27 37.32 8.79
CA ASP A 210 4.70 37.52 9.03
C ASP A 210 5.02 37.09 10.49
N THR A 211 6.10 36.36 10.68
CA THR A 211 6.52 35.84 12.00
C THR A 211 6.86 36.94 13.00
N SER A 212 6.82 38.22 12.60
CA SER A 212 6.96 39.39 13.46
C SER A 212 5.63 39.88 14.05
N VAL A 213 4.48 39.37 13.60
CA VAL A 213 3.15 39.87 14.03
C VAL A 213 2.21 38.71 14.38
N VAL A 214 2.62 37.88 15.32
CA VAL A 214 1.64 37.22 16.20
C VAL A 214 1.41 38.19 17.35
N ASP A 215 0.24 38.80 17.38
CA ASP A 215 -0.13 39.70 18.47
C ASP A 215 -0.11 38.90 19.80
N THR A 216 0.98 39.09 20.55
CA THR A 216 1.27 38.39 21.79
C THR A 216 0.59 39.03 22.99
N SER A 217 -0.45 39.83 22.81
CA SER A 217 -1.14 40.53 23.89
C SER A 217 -1.95 39.60 24.83
N LYS A 218 -2.08 38.31 24.48
CA LYS A 218 -2.71 37.30 25.35
C LYS A 218 -1.71 36.22 25.76
N LYS A 219 -1.02 36.42 26.87
CA LYS A 219 -0.15 35.50 27.63
C LYS A 219 0.99 34.81 26.88
N LYS A 220 2.04 35.56 26.58
CA LYS A 220 3.37 35.00 26.33
C LYS A 220 4.01 34.63 27.69
N ILE A 221 4.12 33.34 27.98
CA ILE A 221 4.91 32.87 29.13
C ILE A 221 6.33 32.66 28.63
N GLU A 222 7.18 33.66 28.74
CA GLU A 222 8.62 33.49 28.64
C GLU A 222 9.16 32.89 29.94
N VAL A 223 9.79 31.72 29.85
CA VAL A 223 10.53 31.15 30.98
C VAL A 223 11.81 31.96 31.19
N THR A 224 11.72 32.96 32.04
CA THR A 224 12.91 33.68 32.55
C THR A 224 13.61 32.82 33.60
N GLU A 225 14.76 32.26 33.25
CA GLU A 225 15.65 31.66 34.25
C GLU A 225 16.19 32.76 35.19
N GLU A 226 15.99 32.56 36.51
CA GLU A 226 16.66 33.32 37.54
C GLU A 226 18.16 33.28 37.37
N LYS A 227 18.76 34.48 37.25
CA LYS A 227 20.22 34.71 37.21
C LYS A 227 20.88 34.23 38.49
N LYS A 228 21.49 33.05 38.51
CA LYS A 228 22.49 32.65 39.48
C LYS A 228 23.79 32.27 38.78
N ALA A 229 24.83 33.03 39.06
CA ALA A 229 26.28 32.80 38.90
C ALA A 229 26.80 32.37 37.50
N LYS A 230 27.76 33.15 36.98
CA LYS A 230 28.54 32.91 35.76
C LYS A 230 29.29 31.57 35.78
N LYS A 231 28.60 30.45 35.48
CA LYS A 231 29.21 29.22 34.95
C LYS A 231 29.23 29.34 33.42
N LYS A 232 30.35 28.97 32.76
CA LYS A 232 30.51 28.93 31.29
C LYS A 232 29.24 28.28 30.67
N LYS A 233 28.46 29.05 29.87
CA LYS A 233 27.25 28.56 29.21
C LYS A 233 27.57 27.33 28.39
N VAL A 234 27.04 26.19 28.75
CA VAL A 234 27.01 24.99 27.92
C VAL A 234 26.16 25.33 26.69
N ARG A 235 26.74 25.21 25.51
CA ARG A 235 26.03 25.57 24.25
C ARG A 235 25.03 24.50 23.93
N GLU A 236 23.73 24.81 23.99
CA GLU A 236 22.63 23.95 23.65
C GLU A 236 22.48 23.83 22.13
N GLU A 237 22.02 22.67 21.65
CA GLU A 237 21.79 22.36 20.22
C GLU A 237 20.31 22.04 20.01
N GLY A 238 19.72 22.64 19.00
CA GLY A 238 18.33 22.43 18.64
C GLY A 238 17.73 23.64 17.93
N THR A 239 16.44 23.62 17.80
CA THR A 239 15.62 24.68 17.19
C THR A 239 14.42 24.96 18.09
N PRO A 240 13.70 26.09 17.93
CA PRO A 240 12.50 26.34 18.72
C PRO A 240 11.43 25.26 18.50
N LEU A 241 10.80 24.83 19.59
CA LEU A 241 9.58 24.04 19.62
C LEU A 241 8.44 24.96 20.09
N TRP A 242 7.42 25.09 19.27
CA TRP A 242 6.15 25.74 19.64
C TRP A 242 5.15 24.66 19.99
N VAL A 243 4.46 24.81 21.11
CA VAL A 243 3.27 24.08 21.48
C VAL A 243 2.13 25.08 21.38
N TRP A 244 1.35 25.01 20.32
CA TRP A 244 0.41 26.03 19.90
C TRP A 244 -1.01 25.46 19.80
N ASN A 245 -1.97 26.19 20.33
CA ASN A 245 -3.39 25.91 20.16
C ASN A 245 -3.97 26.89 19.12
N PRO A 246 -4.29 26.46 17.91
CA PRO A 246 -4.77 27.37 16.88
C PRO A 246 -6.17 27.95 17.14
N VAL A 247 -6.97 27.35 18.04
CA VAL A 247 -8.32 27.84 18.39
C VAL A 247 -8.25 28.97 19.41
N THR A 248 -7.44 28.82 20.48
CA THR A 248 -7.31 29.84 21.53
C THR A 248 -6.13 30.81 21.29
N GLN A 249 -5.28 30.51 20.33
CA GLN A 249 -4.02 31.21 20.02
C GLN A 249 -2.97 31.12 21.14
N ASP A 250 -3.18 30.31 22.17
CA ASP A 250 -2.19 30.10 23.22
C ASP A 250 -0.95 29.40 22.69
N THR A 251 0.23 29.85 23.13
CA THR A 251 1.51 29.30 22.64
C THR A 251 2.51 29.16 23.78
N VAL A 252 3.13 27.99 23.89
CA VAL A 252 4.31 27.75 24.76
C VAL A 252 5.54 27.52 23.88
N ILE A 253 6.58 28.31 24.08
CA ILE A 253 7.82 28.23 23.26
C ILE A 253 8.95 27.69 24.13
N MET A 254 9.65 26.68 23.62
CA MET A 254 10.87 26.15 24.23
C MET A 254 12.02 26.16 23.21
N GLU A 255 13.09 26.86 23.56
CA GLU A 255 14.28 26.97 22.71
C GLU A 255 15.15 25.70 22.76
N TYR A 256 15.99 25.51 21.73
CA TYR A 256 17.01 24.45 21.66
C TYR A 256 16.47 23.02 21.77
N VAL A 257 15.28 22.74 21.22
CA VAL A 257 14.72 21.39 21.20
C VAL A 257 15.25 20.61 19.99
N SER A 258 15.73 19.40 20.25
CA SER A 258 16.25 18.51 19.21
C SER A 258 15.20 17.53 18.68
N SER A 259 14.29 17.09 19.56
CA SER A 259 13.15 16.23 19.29
C SER A 259 12.11 16.34 20.40
N TYR A 260 10.90 15.87 20.11
CA TYR A 260 9.78 15.87 21.08
C TYR A 260 8.94 14.59 20.93
N THR A 261 8.15 14.31 21.97
CA THR A 261 7.13 13.25 21.97
C THR A 261 5.91 13.77 22.70
N MET A 262 4.72 13.57 22.15
CA MET A 262 3.44 13.99 22.71
C MET A 262 2.73 12.79 23.35
N SER A 263 2.00 13.00 24.46
CA SER A 263 1.06 12.04 25.03
C SER A 263 -0.14 11.82 24.09
N LYS A 264 -0.89 10.75 24.27
CA LYS A 264 -2.04 10.40 23.41
C LYS A 264 -3.14 11.46 23.48
N ASP A 265 -3.37 12.01 24.69
CA ASP A 265 -4.31 13.10 24.93
C ASP A 265 -3.85 14.48 24.40
N GLY A 266 -2.57 14.62 24.07
CA GLY A 266 -1.97 15.87 23.60
C GLY A 266 -1.65 16.89 24.70
N ASP A 267 -1.92 16.60 25.98
CA ASP A 267 -1.74 17.53 27.08
C ASP A 267 -0.31 17.63 27.59
N ARG A 268 0.49 16.59 27.36
CA ARG A 268 1.91 16.56 27.77
C ARG A 268 2.83 16.34 26.62
N ILE A 269 3.84 17.17 26.55
CA ILE A 269 4.88 17.10 25.54
C ILE A 269 6.24 16.93 26.23
N LEU A 270 6.92 15.83 25.91
CA LEU A 270 8.33 15.68 26.25
C LEU A 270 9.17 16.43 25.24
N ALA A 271 9.93 17.42 25.67
CA ALA A 271 10.94 18.11 24.89
C ALA A 271 12.33 17.59 25.25
N VAL A 272 13.13 17.24 24.24
CA VAL A 272 14.48 16.71 24.37
C VAL A 272 15.48 17.77 23.89
N THR A 273 16.31 18.28 24.77
CA THR A 273 17.42 19.20 24.45
C THR A 273 18.74 18.45 24.49
N LYS A 274 19.50 18.52 23.42
CA LYS A 274 20.91 18.06 23.40
C LYS A 274 21.83 19.22 23.77
N MET A 275 22.74 18.93 24.66
CA MET A 275 23.74 19.90 25.10
C MET A 275 25.12 19.47 24.63
N LYS A 276 26.06 20.42 24.48
CA LYS A 276 27.47 20.09 24.16
C LYS A 276 28.04 19.14 25.20
N LYS A 277 28.94 18.27 24.78
CA LYS A 277 29.58 17.21 25.56
C LYS A 277 28.68 16.01 25.85
N ASP A 278 27.78 15.64 24.88
CA ASP A 278 26.90 14.45 25.00
C ASP A 278 25.97 14.46 26.23
N SER A 279 25.57 15.65 26.72
CA SER A 279 24.56 15.76 27.78
C SER A 279 23.15 15.91 27.19
N VAL A 280 22.15 15.45 27.92
CA VAL A 280 20.73 15.50 27.53
C VAL A 280 19.88 16.08 28.65
N ARG A 281 18.92 16.96 28.29
CA ARG A 281 17.87 17.45 29.18
C ARG A 281 16.52 16.98 28.65
N LEU A 282 15.68 16.44 29.54
CA LEU A 282 14.32 16.04 29.28
C LEU A 282 13.37 16.93 30.09
N SER A 283 12.49 17.64 29.39
CA SER A 283 11.51 18.54 30.04
C SER A 283 10.10 18.18 29.60
N ILE A 284 9.17 18.09 30.54
CA ILE A 284 7.74 17.95 30.30
C ILE A 284 7.11 19.32 30.22
N ILE A 285 6.45 19.59 29.11
CA ILE A 285 5.58 20.75 28.92
C ILE A 285 4.16 20.28 29.18
N ASN A 286 3.43 20.93 30.08
CA ASN A 286 1.98 20.79 30.19
C ASN A 286 1.36 21.88 29.30
N ALA A 287 0.70 21.47 28.22
CA ALA A 287 0.17 22.40 27.22
C ALA A 287 -0.92 23.30 27.79
N ASN A 288 -1.80 22.76 28.65
CA ASN A 288 -2.96 23.49 29.21
C ASN A 288 -2.57 24.53 30.23
N THR A 289 -1.49 24.33 30.99
CA THR A 289 -1.00 25.27 32.02
C THR A 289 0.19 26.10 31.62
N GLY A 290 0.83 25.76 30.48
CA GLY A 290 2.07 26.38 30.03
C GLY A 290 3.29 26.05 30.90
N THR A 291 3.16 25.15 31.89
CA THR A 291 4.25 24.84 32.81
C THR A 291 5.30 23.92 32.17
N VAL A 292 6.57 24.25 32.39
CA VAL A 292 7.71 23.45 31.91
C VAL A 292 8.48 22.90 33.11
N LYS A 293 8.63 21.59 33.19
CA LYS A 293 9.34 20.89 34.26
C LYS A 293 10.44 20.00 33.74
N THR A 294 11.70 20.29 34.10
CA THR A 294 12.83 19.41 33.81
C THR A 294 12.78 18.18 34.70
N ILE A 295 12.58 17.02 34.11
CA ILE A 295 12.46 15.72 34.80
C ILE A 295 13.78 14.93 34.80
N PHE A 296 14.69 15.26 33.89
CA PHE A 296 15.98 14.58 33.78
C PHE A 296 17.03 15.49 33.13
N GLU A 297 18.23 15.55 33.65
CA GLU A 297 19.35 16.26 33.04
C GLU A 297 20.65 15.64 33.53
N THR A 298 21.44 15.10 32.59
CA THR A 298 22.73 14.49 32.90
C THR A 298 23.57 14.29 31.64
N TYR A 299 24.83 13.88 31.84
CA TYR A 299 25.71 13.41 30.78
C TYR A 299 25.26 12.03 30.30
N GLY A 300 25.16 11.81 28.98
CA GLY A 300 24.77 10.56 28.38
C GLY A 300 23.75 10.73 27.23
N LYS A 301 23.21 9.60 26.75
CA LYS A 301 22.27 9.56 25.63
C LYS A 301 20.94 8.96 26.05
N ALA A 302 19.86 9.69 25.82
CA ALA A 302 18.49 9.20 26.00
C ALA A 302 17.81 8.94 24.66
N LYS A 303 16.95 7.92 24.60
CA LYS A 303 16.17 7.55 23.42
C LYS A 303 14.90 6.74 23.74
N THR A 304 14.09 6.42 22.74
CA THR A 304 12.88 5.58 22.82
C THR A 304 11.87 6.02 23.87
N PHE A 305 11.46 7.28 23.80
CA PHE A 305 10.51 7.86 24.76
C PHE A 305 9.09 7.34 24.50
N ARG A 306 8.38 6.96 25.57
CA ARG A 306 6.99 6.50 25.48
C ARG A 306 6.20 6.91 26.71
N PHE A 307 5.10 7.63 26.50
CA PHE A 307 4.06 7.85 27.50
C PHE A 307 3.16 6.61 27.61
N ASP A 308 2.55 6.45 28.78
CA ASP A 308 1.38 5.57 28.95
C ASP A 308 0.14 6.20 28.27
N GLU A 309 -0.96 5.45 28.21
CA GLU A 309 -2.22 5.86 27.58
C GLU A 309 -2.75 7.17 28.18
N ALA A 310 -2.70 7.28 29.51
CA ALA A 310 -3.17 8.44 30.26
C ALA A 310 -2.19 9.63 30.28
N GLY A 311 -1.03 9.53 29.61
CA GLY A 311 0.01 10.57 29.63
C GLY A 311 0.64 10.84 31.00
N LYS A 312 0.38 10.00 32.00
CA LYS A 312 0.83 10.20 33.40
C LYS A 312 2.17 9.56 33.71
N GLN A 313 2.61 8.62 32.90
CA GLN A 313 3.86 7.88 33.05
C GLN A 313 4.70 8.04 31.78
N LEU A 314 6.02 7.98 31.93
CA LEU A 314 6.98 8.03 30.83
C LEU A 314 8.07 7.00 31.06
N ALA A 315 8.33 6.17 30.07
CA ALA A 315 9.49 5.28 30.00
C ALA A 315 10.44 5.72 28.90
N PHE A 316 11.75 5.60 29.14
CA PHE A 316 12.77 5.86 28.13
C PHE A 316 14.05 5.10 28.44
N LEU A 317 14.91 4.95 27.44
CA LEU A 317 16.23 4.34 27.60
C LEU A 317 17.28 5.43 27.77
N PHE A 318 18.19 5.21 28.70
CA PHE A 318 19.31 6.11 28.93
C PHE A 318 20.61 5.34 29.14
N SER A 319 21.72 5.91 28.68
CA SER A 319 23.10 5.40 28.90
C SER A 319 24.05 6.55 29.15
N ASP A 320 24.82 6.47 30.18
CA ASP A 320 25.97 7.32 30.47
C ASP A 320 27.32 6.71 30.02
N ASP A 321 27.25 5.53 29.46
CA ASP A 321 28.40 4.83 28.92
C ASP A 321 29.13 5.64 27.82
N THR A 322 30.44 5.78 27.96
CA THR A 322 31.32 6.51 27.03
C THR A 322 31.85 5.63 25.92
N SER A 323 31.69 4.29 26.01
CA SER A 323 32.16 3.33 25.02
C SER A 323 31.47 3.52 23.65
N LYS A 324 32.00 2.91 22.59
CA LYS A 324 31.37 2.90 21.27
C LYS A 324 30.08 2.09 21.28
N VAL A 325 30.04 1.03 22.05
CA VAL A 325 28.92 0.09 22.16
C VAL A 325 28.28 0.29 23.54
N LYS A 326 27.17 1.03 23.55
CA LYS A 326 26.53 1.52 24.77
C LYS A 326 25.58 0.51 25.37
N ILE A 327 25.69 0.31 26.68
CA ILE A 327 24.68 -0.35 27.49
C ILE A 327 23.63 0.69 27.90
N TYR A 328 22.38 0.32 27.86
CA TYR A 328 21.26 1.17 28.19
C TYR A 328 20.45 0.59 29.33
N ASP A 329 20.02 1.50 30.23
CA ASP A 329 19.03 1.18 31.27
C ASP A 329 17.65 1.71 30.88
N LEU A 330 16.61 1.11 31.44
CA LEU A 330 15.23 1.58 31.34
C LEU A 330 14.96 2.57 32.51
N TYR A 331 14.68 3.81 32.15
CA TYR A 331 14.29 4.86 33.07
C TYR A 331 12.79 5.07 33.08
N TYR A 332 12.27 5.46 34.21
CA TYR A 332 10.85 5.66 34.45
C TYR A 332 10.59 6.94 35.22
N TRP A 333 9.54 7.67 34.77
CA TRP A 333 9.00 8.84 35.44
C TRP A 333 7.47 8.72 35.55
N LYS A 334 6.90 9.27 36.63
CA LYS A 334 5.47 9.37 36.88
C LYS A 334 5.12 10.78 37.34
N THR A 335 3.92 11.26 36.93
CA THR A 335 3.38 12.54 37.40
C THR A 335 3.44 12.65 38.93
N GLY A 336 3.84 13.81 39.43
CA GLY A 336 4.09 14.04 40.88
C GLY A 336 5.56 13.82 41.30
N ARG A 337 6.35 13.01 40.57
CA ARG A 337 7.78 12.85 40.87
C ARG A 337 8.60 14.01 40.33
N ALA A 338 9.59 14.45 41.09
CA ALA A 338 10.48 15.54 40.70
C ALA A 338 11.39 15.14 39.51
N LYS A 339 11.94 13.92 39.53
CA LYS A 339 12.90 13.41 38.56
C LYS A 339 12.58 12.00 38.12
N ALA A 340 12.97 11.65 36.91
CA ALA A 340 13.02 10.26 36.44
C ALA A 340 14.13 9.51 37.16
N LYS A 341 13.95 8.20 37.36
CA LYS A 341 14.93 7.30 38.01
C LYS A 341 15.18 6.10 37.11
N CYS A 342 16.35 5.48 37.26
CA CYS A 342 16.64 4.16 36.74
C CYS A 342 15.62 3.18 37.33
N TYR A 343 14.98 2.43 36.48
CA TYR A 343 13.94 1.48 36.83
C TYR A 343 14.42 0.04 36.70
N ILE A 344 14.98 -0.30 35.55
CA ILE A 344 15.56 -1.60 35.23
C ILE A 344 16.96 -1.37 34.62
N ASN A 345 17.95 -2.06 35.14
CA ASN A 345 19.31 -2.15 34.61
C ASN A 345 19.66 -3.64 34.36
N GLU A 346 20.90 -3.94 34.03
CA GLU A 346 21.38 -5.29 33.73
C GLU A 346 21.34 -6.24 34.94
N ASP A 347 21.43 -5.71 36.18
CA ASP A 347 21.39 -6.46 37.42
C ASP A 347 19.97 -6.71 37.96
N ALA A 348 18.91 -6.27 37.23
CA ALA A 348 17.54 -6.41 37.72
C ALA A 348 17.08 -7.86 37.76
N ASP A 349 16.40 -8.23 38.88
CA ASP A 349 15.85 -9.58 39.06
C ASP A 349 14.96 -9.98 37.85
N GLY A 350 15.21 -11.17 37.28
CA GLY A 350 14.52 -11.72 36.10
C GLY A 350 15.17 -11.37 34.76
N ILE A 351 16.25 -10.62 34.70
CA ILE A 351 17.08 -10.48 33.49
C ILE A 351 18.08 -11.68 33.46
N PRO A 352 18.19 -12.41 32.32
CA PRO A 352 19.15 -13.49 32.19
C PRO A 352 20.59 -13.01 32.36
N GLU A 353 21.44 -13.85 32.95
CA GLU A 353 22.87 -13.55 33.13
C GLU A 353 23.51 -13.20 31.78
N GLY A 354 24.32 -12.13 31.76
CA GLY A 354 24.99 -11.63 30.56
C GLY A 354 24.08 -10.89 29.59
N TRP A 355 22.83 -10.61 29.97
CA TRP A 355 21.88 -9.81 29.19
C TRP A 355 21.65 -8.46 29.84
N GLY A 356 21.07 -7.55 29.08
CA GLY A 356 20.67 -6.21 29.54
C GLY A 356 19.47 -5.68 28.78
N VAL A 357 19.08 -4.45 29.08
CA VAL A 357 17.97 -3.78 28.40
C VAL A 357 18.35 -3.48 26.95
N SER A 358 17.55 -4.01 26.02
CA SER A 358 17.79 -3.83 24.59
C SER A 358 17.56 -2.36 24.17
N SER A 359 18.54 -1.81 23.50
CA SER A 359 18.49 -0.45 22.97
C SER A 359 17.60 -0.32 21.69
N ILE A 360 17.02 -1.39 21.20
CA ILE A 360 16.32 -1.48 19.92
C ILE A 360 14.80 -1.40 20.10
N ARG A 361 14.24 -2.16 21.07
CA ARG A 361 12.79 -2.18 21.30
C ARG A 361 12.34 -0.96 22.09
N THR A 362 11.37 -0.23 21.55
CA THR A 362 10.69 0.84 22.28
C THR A 362 9.79 0.23 23.35
N ALA A 363 9.87 0.73 24.56
CA ALA A 363 8.98 0.32 25.64
C ALA A 363 7.50 0.64 25.29
N LYS A 364 6.56 -0.20 25.75
CA LYS A 364 5.12 -0.03 25.57
C LYS A 364 4.42 -0.29 26.91
N PHE A 365 3.57 0.64 27.35
CA PHE A 365 2.67 0.37 28.47
C PHE A 365 1.46 -0.43 28.01
N SER A 366 0.88 -1.25 28.89
CA SER A 366 -0.50 -1.72 28.73
C SER A 366 -1.47 -0.53 28.78
N GLU A 367 -2.67 -0.69 28.25
CA GLU A 367 -3.66 0.38 28.20
C GLU A 367 -4.01 0.90 29.59
N ASP A 368 -4.14 0.01 30.59
CA ASP A 368 -4.36 0.36 31.99
C ASP A 368 -3.14 0.94 32.71
N GLY A 369 -1.98 0.99 32.03
CA GLY A 369 -0.72 1.51 32.56
C GLY A 369 -0.07 0.70 33.67
N LYS A 370 -0.54 -0.55 33.93
CA LYS A 370 0.00 -1.40 35.01
C LYS A 370 1.18 -2.26 34.58
N ARG A 371 1.28 -2.60 33.29
CA ARG A 371 2.37 -3.38 32.73
C ARG A 371 3.23 -2.50 31.83
N LEU A 372 4.55 -2.74 31.84
CA LEU A 372 5.51 -2.09 30.95
C LEU A 372 6.28 -3.17 30.21
N PHE A 373 6.04 -3.29 28.91
CA PHE A 373 6.74 -4.19 27.99
C PHE A 373 7.97 -3.51 27.40
N PHE A 374 9.10 -4.22 27.37
CA PHE A 374 10.35 -3.73 26.78
C PHE A 374 11.14 -4.91 26.20
N GLY A 375 12.37 -4.69 25.76
CA GLY A 375 13.20 -5.75 25.21
C GLY A 375 14.45 -5.95 26.04
N THR A 376 14.91 -7.20 26.10
CA THR A 376 16.23 -7.60 26.57
C THR A 376 17.05 -8.18 25.42
N ALA A 377 18.37 -8.19 25.56
CA ALA A 377 19.28 -8.84 24.61
C ALA A 377 20.60 -9.16 25.34
N PRO A 378 21.42 -10.09 24.82
CA PRO A 378 22.79 -10.24 25.29
C PRO A 378 23.52 -8.91 25.30
N LEU A 379 24.32 -8.66 26.33
CA LEU A 379 25.11 -7.45 26.45
C LEU A 379 26.02 -7.29 25.23
N PRO A 380 26.07 -6.13 24.61
CA PRO A 380 26.89 -5.94 23.43
C PRO A 380 28.36 -5.93 23.80
N VAL A 381 29.18 -6.71 23.11
CA VAL A 381 30.63 -6.78 23.29
C VAL A 381 31.30 -5.83 22.32
N GLU A 382 32.25 -5.01 22.84
CA GLU A 382 33.08 -4.18 21.96
C GLU A 382 34.05 -5.06 21.17
N GLU A 383 33.93 -5.03 19.84
CA GLU A 383 34.85 -5.78 18.97
C GLU A 383 36.28 -5.25 19.19
N ALA A 384 37.22 -6.17 19.39
CA ALA A 384 38.63 -5.84 19.49
C ALA A 384 39.09 -4.99 18.29
N LYS A 385 39.96 -4.02 18.52
CA LYS A 385 40.45 -3.18 17.43
C LYS A 385 41.19 -4.06 16.43
N ASP A 386 40.68 -4.05 15.23
CA ASP A 386 41.29 -4.76 14.13
C ASP A 386 42.66 -4.17 13.78
N THR A 387 43.67 -4.98 13.91
CA THR A 387 45.09 -4.61 13.64
C THR A 387 45.57 -5.10 12.28
N LEU A 388 44.79 -5.97 11.59
CA LEU A 388 45.16 -6.51 10.29
C LEU A 388 44.75 -5.56 9.16
N LEU A 389 45.57 -5.51 8.11
CA LEU A 389 45.17 -4.87 6.87
C LEU A 389 44.06 -5.68 6.19
N LYS A 390 43.23 -5.03 5.38
CA LYS A 390 42.16 -5.73 4.64
C LYS A 390 42.71 -6.87 3.75
N THR A 391 43.94 -6.72 3.26
CA THR A 391 44.64 -7.71 2.46
C THR A 391 45.23 -8.89 3.25
N GLU A 392 45.27 -8.76 4.58
CA GLU A 392 45.77 -9.81 5.49
C GLU A 392 44.61 -10.67 6.05
N LYS A 393 43.37 -10.34 5.71
CA LYS A 393 42.18 -11.05 6.15
C LYS A 393 41.61 -11.90 5.03
N ALA A 394 41.27 -13.14 5.34
CA ALA A 394 40.38 -13.92 4.51
C ALA A 394 38.94 -13.39 4.69
N ILE A 395 38.32 -12.95 3.60
CA ILE A 395 36.91 -12.52 3.56
C ILE A 395 36.20 -13.46 2.61
N PHE A 396 35.38 -14.37 3.13
CA PHE A 396 34.66 -15.36 2.34
C PHE A 396 33.32 -15.72 2.98
N ASP A 397 32.43 -16.31 2.21
CA ASP A 397 31.19 -16.93 2.67
C ASP A 397 31.35 -18.44 2.63
N LEU A 398 31.17 -19.11 3.77
CA LEU A 398 31.11 -20.56 3.82
C LEU A 398 29.65 -21.02 3.63
N TRP A 399 29.40 -21.79 2.60
CA TRP A 399 28.12 -22.45 2.38
C TRP A 399 28.19 -23.90 2.88
N SER A 400 27.31 -24.26 3.82
CA SER A 400 27.17 -25.62 4.32
C SER A 400 25.79 -26.18 4.00
N TRP A 401 25.74 -27.45 3.63
CA TRP A 401 24.48 -28.16 3.40
C TRP A 401 23.64 -28.33 4.68
N THR A 402 24.27 -28.20 5.85
CA THR A 402 23.61 -28.26 7.16
C THR A 402 23.13 -26.91 7.67
N ASP A 403 23.45 -25.83 6.99
CA ASP A 403 23.03 -24.49 7.40
C ASP A 403 21.49 -24.39 7.42
N PRO A 404 20.88 -23.88 8.50
CA PRO A 404 19.42 -23.69 8.55
C PRO A 404 18.93 -22.63 7.56
N LEU A 405 19.80 -21.73 7.10
CA LEU A 405 19.53 -20.69 6.12
C LEU A 405 20.70 -20.58 5.15
N LEU A 406 20.42 -20.42 3.86
CA LEU A 406 21.45 -20.13 2.86
C LEU A 406 22.23 -18.86 3.21
N GLN A 407 23.52 -18.79 2.83
CA GLN A 407 24.35 -17.60 3.08
C GLN A 407 23.75 -16.32 2.50
N THR A 408 23.05 -16.41 1.37
CA THR A 408 22.32 -15.28 0.77
C THR A 408 21.19 -14.80 1.64
N GLN A 409 20.45 -15.68 2.33
CA GLN A 409 19.42 -15.31 3.31
C GLN A 409 20.06 -14.71 4.55
N GLN A 410 21.10 -15.35 5.10
CA GLN A 410 21.84 -14.85 6.25
C GLN A 410 22.32 -13.41 6.01
N LYS A 411 22.87 -13.11 4.83
CA LYS A 411 23.27 -11.73 4.45
C LYS A 411 22.11 -10.73 4.45
N LYS A 412 20.91 -11.13 4.00
CA LYS A 412 19.72 -10.27 4.07
C LYS A 412 19.27 -10.03 5.51
N GLU A 413 19.46 -11.02 6.37
CA GLU A 413 19.03 -10.98 7.76
C GLU A 413 20.04 -10.35 8.74
N VAL A 414 21.31 -10.20 8.36
CA VAL A 414 22.37 -9.62 9.25
C VAL A 414 21.92 -8.39 10.02
N GLY A 415 21.25 -7.45 9.32
CA GLY A 415 20.76 -6.22 9.93
C GLY A 415 19.66 -6.44 10.98
N ARG A 416 18.84 -7.47 10.81
CA ARG A 416 17.77 -7.89 11.74
C ARG A 416 18.40 -8.65 12.91
N GLU A 417 19.31 -9.58 12.62
CA GLU A 417 20.00 -10.37 13.65
C GLU A 417 20.81 -9.50 14.60
N LYS A 418 21.58 -8.53 14.08
CA LYS A 418 22.30 -7.55 14.92
C LYS A 418 21.38 -6.70 15.80
N LYS A 419 20.10 -6.63 15.51
CA LYS A 419 19.07 -5.90 16.25
C LYS A 419 18.13 -6.83 17.01
N ARG A 420 18.39 -8.13 17.02
CA ARG A 420 17.54 -9.10 17.71
C ARG A 420 17.43 -8.73 19.18
N ASN A 421 16.21 -8.82 19.67
CA ASN A 421 15.90 -8.57 21.08
C ASN A 421 14.69 -9.42 21.45
N TYR A 422 14.54 -9.66 22.74
CA TYR A 422 13.58 -10.58 23.30
C TYR A 422 12.64 -9.81 24.22
N GLN A 423 11.36 -10.04 24.04
CA GLN A 423 10.32 -9.32 24.79
C GLN A 423 10.27 -9.78 26.22
N CYS A 424 10.19 -8.83 27.13
CA CYS A 424 9.94 -9.02 28.54
C CYS A 424 8.92 -8.00 29.06
N MET A 425 8.46 -8.20 30.28
CA MET A 425 7.47 -7.37 30.95
C MET A 425 7.90 -7.10 32.39
N VAL A 426 7.50 -5.97 32.93
CA VAL A 426 7.55 -5.66 34.35
C VAL A 426 6.23 -5.04 34.78
N ASN A 427 5.65 -5.48 35.90
CA ASN A 427 4.53 -4.81 36.52
C ASN A 427 5.01 -3.47 37.12
N VAL A 428 4.30 -2.37 36.81
CA VAL A 428 4.63 -1.04 37.32
C VAL A 428 4.43 -1.04 38.84
N GLY A 429 5.51 -0.78 39.58
CA GLY A 429 5.50 -0.88 41.04
C GLY A 429 6.34 -2.06 41.58
N SER A 430 6.39 -3.18 40.87
CA SER A 430 7.37 -4.25 41.04
C SER A 430 8.66 -3.91 40.29
N LYS A 431 9.79 -4.43 40.59
CA LYS A 431 11.00 -4.33 39.77
C LYS A 431 11.42 -5.66 39.18
N LYS A 432 10.66 -6.72 39.47
CA LYS A 432 10.91 -8.04 38.95
C LYS A 432 10.55 -8.10 37.45
N VAL A 433 11.51 -8.44 36.62
CA VAL A 433 11.34 -8.63 35.18
C VAL A 433 10.84 -10.05 34.90
N ILE A 434 9.87 -10.17 34.00
CA ILE A 434 9.38 -11.44 33.49
C ILE A 434 9.83 -11.56 32.04
N GLN A 435 10.67 -12.56 31.74
CA GLN A 435 11.19 -12.81 30.42
C GLN A 435 10.17 -13.62 29.61
N LEU A 436 9.47 -12.97 28.68
CA LEU A 436 8.43 -13.60 27.85
C LEU A 436 9.03 -14.37 26.66
N ALA A 437 9.91 -13.72 25.89
CA ALA A 437 10.56 -14.36 24.75
C ALA A 437 11.88 -15.01 25.15
N SER A 438 12.26 -16.10 24.48
CA SER A 438 13.53 -16.83 24.69
C SER A 438 14.25 -17.01 23.35
N LEU A 439 15.44 -17.62 23.39
CA LEU A 439 16.16 -18.01 22.16
C LEU A 439 15.33 -19.00 21.33
N ASP A 440 14.59 -19.89 21.92
CA ASP A 440 13.80 -20.92 21.23
C ASP A 440 12.44 -20.41 20.78
N VAL A 441 11.81 -19.56 21.58
CA VAL A 441 10.54 -18.90 21.26
C VAL A 441 10.76 -17.38 21.18
N PRO A 442 11.37 -16.88 20.09
CA PRO A 442 11.83 -15.49 20.00
C PRO A 442 10.74 -14.46 19.71
N MET A 443 9.58 -14.90 19.25
CA MET A 443 8.48 -14.01 18.88
C MET A 443 7.29 -14.21 19.81
N ILE A 444 6.89 -13.14 20.49
CA ILE A 444 5.71 -13.12 21.37
C ILE A 444 4.76 -12.03 20.86
N LYS A 445 3.53 -12.43 20.62
CA LYS A 445 2.44 -11.53 20.21
C LYS A 445 1.51 -11.31 21.41
N ILE A 446 1.55 -10.11 21.97
CA ILE A 446 0.59 -9.62 22.96
C ILE A 446 -0.51 -8.82 22.25
N SER A 447 -1.68 -8.69 22.88
CA SER A 447 -2.78 -7.88 22.40
C SER A 447 -2.39 -6.38 22.23
N THR A 448 -3.26 -5.64 21.59
CA THR A 448 -3.07 -4.19 21.43
C THR A 448 -3.12 -3.50 22.77
N GLU A 449 -3.99 -3.90 23.66
CA GLU A 449 -4.21 -3.37 25.00
C GLU A 449 -3.09 -3.79 25.97
N GLY A 450 -2.62 -5.05 25.86
CA GLY A 450 -1.57 -5.60 26.71
C GLY A 450 -2.03 -5.84 28.15
N THR A 451 -3.33 -5.99 28.35
CA THR A 451 -3.97 -6.19 29.66
C THR A 451 -4.26 -7.66 29.97
N GLU A 452 -4.29 -8.48 28.93
CA GLU A 452 -4.57 -9.93 29.01
C GLU A 452 -3.41 -10.71 29.64
N ASP A 453 -3.73 -11.90 30.16
CA ASP A 453 -2.76 -12.73 30.87
C ASP A 453 -2.03 -13.74 29.98
N ILE A 454 -2.55 -14.00 28.78
CA ILE A 454 -1.98 -14.95 27.82
C ILE A 454 -1.50 -14.21 26.56
N ALA A 455 -0.35 -14.62 26.04
CA ALA A 455 0.18 -14.22 24.75
C ALA A 455 0.43 -15.42 23.85
N LEU A 456 0.50 -15.19 22.54
CA LEU A 456 0.88 -16.22 21.57
C LEU A 456 2.38 -16.13 21.29
N GLY A 457 3.12 -17.20 21.60
CA GLY A 457 4.51 -17.41 21.20
C GLY A 457 4.61 -18.14 19.87
N GLU A 458 5.58 -17.78 19.03
CA GLU A 458 5.81 -18.49 17.77
C GLU A 458 7.31 -18.68 17.48
N THR A 459 7.66 -19.86 16.89
CA THR A 459 9.00 -20.14 16.39
C THR A 459 8.97 -20.97 15.11
N GLY A 460 9.67 -20.51 14.06
CA GLY A 460 9.91 -21.29 12.85
C GLY A 460 11.32 -21.89 12.80
N ARG A 461 12.07 -21.83 13.91
CA ARG A 461 13.48 -22.26 13.94
C ARG A 461 13.70 -23.73 13.54
N PRO A 462 12.86 -24.69 13.96
CA PRO A 462 13.02 -26.10 13.56
C PRO A 462 12.88 -26.33 12.05
N TYR A 463 12.14 -25.46 11.36
CA TYR A 463 11.74 -25.66 9.95
C TYR A 463 12.49 -24.75 8.97
N ARG A 464 13.50 -24.00 9.42
CA ARG A 464 14.19 -22.99 8.60
C ARG A 464 14.83 -23.53 7.34
N GLN A 465 15.31 -24.75 7.34
CA GLN A 465 15.94 -25.35 6.16
C GLN A 465 14.89 -25.65 5.07
N LEU A 466 13.68 -26.06 5.49
CA LEU A 466 12.60 -26.43 4.58
C LEU A 466 12.18 -25.29 3.64
N ILE A 467 12.26 -24.04 4.09
CA ILE A 467 11.87 -22.88 3.27
C ILE A 467 12.72 -22.73 1.98
N SER A 468 13.81 -23.47 1.85
CA SER A 468 14.61 -23.50 0.61
C SER A 468 13.89 -24.22 -0.54
N TRP A 469 12.98 -25.17 -0.23
CA TRP A 469 12.26 -25.97 -1.25
C TRP A 469 10.75 -26.12 -0.96
N GLU A 470 10.30 -25.97 0.29
CA GLU A 470 8.87 -25.93 0.61
C GLU A 470 8.28 -24.56 0.25
N SER A 471 7.11 -24.53 -0.36
CA SER A 471 6.37 -23.29 -0.63
C SER A 471 5.60 -22.77 0.58
N ILE A 472 5.58 -23.52 1.65
CA ILE A 472 4.85 -23.27 2.90
C ILE A 472 5.85 -23.11 4.05
N ASP A 473 5.72 -22.04 4.85
CA ASP A 473 6.49 -21.80 6.07
C ASP A 473 5.81 -22.46 7.26
N TYR A 474 6.56 -23.18 8.10
CA TYR A 474 6.05 -23.86 9.30
C TYR A 474 6.51 -23.19 10.58
N TYR A 475 5.63 -23.22 11.59
CA TYR A 475 5.87 -22.69 12.92
C TYR A 475 5.29 -23.60 14.01
N ASP A 476 5.95 -23.58 15.16
CA ASP A 476 5.37 -24.04 16.43
C ASP A 476 4.78 -22.88 17.19
N TYR A 477 3.63 -23.08 17.83
CA TYR A 477 2.93 -22.06 18.57
C TYR A 477 2.76 -22.45 20.04
N TYR A 478 2.94 -21.44 20.89
CA TYR A 478 2.95 -21.58 22.34
C TYR A 478 1.92 -20.64 22.96
N LEU A 479 1.22 -21.12 24.00
CA LEU A 479 0.56 -20.21 24.94
C LEU A 479 1.61 -19.75 25.96
N VAL A 480 1.67 -18.46 26.19
CA VAL A 480 2.66 -17.83 27.07
C VAL A 480 1.95 -17.06 28.16
N ASP A 481 2.11 -17.48 29.41
CA ASP A 481 1.61 -16.75 30.57
C ASP A 481 2.44 -15.46 30.76
N ILE A 482 1.81 -14.30 30.68
CA ILE A 482 2.49 -13.02 30.76
C ILE A 482 2.98 -12.73 32.19
N ASN A 483 2.36 -13.30 33.22
CA ASN A 483 2.68 -13.06 34.61
C ASN A 483 3.83 -13.93 35.12
N THR A 484 4.07 -15.11 34.51
CA THR A 484 5.14 -16.04 34.89
C THR A 484 6.23 -16.16 33.83
N GLY A 485 5.90 -15.96 32.56
CA GLY A 485 6.79 -16.21 31.42
C GLY A 485 6.84 -17.69 30.99
N GLU A 486 6.03 -18.55 31.60
CA GLU A 486 5.90 -19.96 31.21
C GLU A 486 5.35 -20.12 29.82
N LYS A 487 5.82 -21.13 29.09
CA LYS A 487 5.48 -21.38 27.68
C LYS A 487 5.04 -22.81 27.52
N GLU A 488 3.83 -23.01 27.01
CA GLU A 488 3.27 -24.31 26.71
C GLU A 488 3.14 -24.48 25.19
N LEU A 489 3.75 -25.52 24.61
CA LEU A 489 3.59 -25.86 23.20
C LEU A 489 2.16 -26.38 22.98
N VAL A 490 1.37 -25.74 22.15
CA VAL A 490 -0.03 -26.12 21.86
C VAL A 490 -0.26 -26.55 20.43
N LEU A 491 0.53 -26.05 19.48
CA LEU A 491 0.44 -26.42 18.06
C LEU A 491 1.85 -26.60 17.50
N GLU A 492 2.12 -27.78 16.92
CA GLU A 492 3.39 -28.11 16.30
C GLU A 492 3.27 -28.12 14.77
N LYS A 493 4.27 -27.59 14.07
CA LYS A 493 4.41 -27.60 12.61
C LYS A 493 3.13 -27.15 11.88
N LYS A 494 2.61 -25.96 12.21
CA LYS A 494 1.47 -25.36 11.52
C LYS A 494 1.93 -24.25 10.57
N SER A 495 1.33 -24.20 9.41
CA SER A 495 1.67 -23.25 8.35
C SER A 495 0.75 -22.01 8.36
N PHE A 496 -0.51 -22.17 8.71
CA PHE A 496 -1.43 -21.07 8.84
C PHE A 496 -1.39 -20.44 10.23
N LYS A 497 -1.21 -19.14 10.32
CA LYS A 497 -1.05 -18.42 11.58
C LYS A 497 -2.33 -18.45 12.41
N PRO A 498 -2.30 -19.06 13.61
CA PRO A 498 -3.46 -19.11 14.48
C PRO A 498 -3.81 -17.73 15.05
N GLN A 499 -5.07 -17.58 15.44
CA GLN A 499 -5.60 -16.36 16.03
C GLN A 499 -6.19 -16.64 17.39
N LEU A 500 -5.65 -15.95 18.41
CA LEU A 500 -6.21 -15.98 19.76
C LEU A 500 -7.46 -15.07 19.78
N SER A 501 -8.55 -15.56 20.36
CA SER A 501 -9.78 -14.80 20.49
C SER A 501 -9.61 -13.62 21.47
N PRO A 502 -10.42 -12.55 21.37
CA PRO A 502 -10.26 -11.34 22.18
C PRO A 502 -10.27 -11.56 23.69
N GLU A 503 -11.15 -12.42 24.20
CA GLU A 503 -11.18 -12.82 25.63
C GLU A 503 -10.27 -14.00 25.95
N GLN A 504 -9.42 -14.43 24.96
CA GLN A 504 -8.44 -15.51 25.09
C GLN A 504 -9.00 -16.90 25.43
N LYS A 505 -10.29 -17.14 25.14
CA LYS A 505 -10.93 -18.45 25.40
C LYS A 505 -10.58 -19.50 24.36
N TYR A 506 -10.32 -19.07 23.11
CA TYR A 506 -10.08 -19.98 21.98
C TYR A 506 -8.87 -19.55 21.14
N LEU A 507 -8.16 -20.54 20.60
CA LEU A 507 -7.15 -20.38 19.56
C LEU A 507 -7.69 -21.02 18.27
N LEU A 508 -8.03 -20.18 17.29
CA LEU A 508 -8.54 -20.57 15.98
C LEU A 508 -7.38 -20.78 15.01
N TYR A 509 -7.34 -21.91 14.30
CA TYR A 509 -6.34 -22.17 13.26
C TYR A 509 -6.88 -23.02 12.12
N TYR A 510 -6.23 -22.89 10.96
CA TYR A 510 -6.45 -23.75 9.81
C TYR A 510 -5.30 -24.75 9.68
N ASP A 511 -5.60 -26.00 9.41
CA ASP A 511 -4.64 -27.07 9.16
C ASP A 511 -4.61 -27.43 7.68
N HIS A 512 -3.46 -27.23 7.01
CA HIS A 512 -3.33 -27.54 5.59
C HIS A 512 -3.34 -29.05 5.29
N VAL A 513 -2.93 -29.90 6.26
CA VAL A 513 -2.92 -31.36 6.07
C VAL A 513 -4.35 -31.88 6.01
N ASP A 514 -5.16 -31.46 6.97
CA ASP A 514 -6.58 -31.89 7.05
C ASP A 514 -7.51 -31.01 6.19
N SER A 515 -7.03 -29.85 5.72
CA SER A 515 -7.79 -28.84 4.99
C SER A 515 -9.04 -28.36 5.73
N ASN A 516 -8.95 -28.25 7.06
CA ASN A 516 -10.04 -27.89 7.95
C ASN A 516 -9.66 -26.78 8.93
N TRP A 517 -10.69 -26.11 9.46
CA TRP A 517 -10.56 -25.16 10.55
C TRP A 517 -10.78 -25.84 11.90
N PHE A 518 -9.98 -25.48 12.87
CA PHE A 518 -9.99 -26.00 14.23
C PHE A 518 -10.06 -24.87 15.25
N ALA A 519 -10.72 -25.14 16.37
CA ALA A 519 -10.66 -24.32 17.57
C ALA A 519 -10.06 -25.12 18.72
N LEU A 520 -9.01 -24.59 19.35
CA LEU A 520 -8.46 -25.10 20.61
C LEU A 520 -9.05 -24.25 21.74
N ASP A 521 -9.71 -24.90 22.69
CA ASP A 521 -10.16 -24.29 23.92
C ASP A 521 -8.93 -24.04 24.83
N VAL A 522 -8.70 -22.80 25.20
CA VAL A 522 -7.47 -22.36 25.89
C VAL A 522 -7.43 -22.88 27.34
N GLU A 523 -8.56 -23.07 27.99
CA GLU A 523 -8.61 -23.59 29.37
C GLU A 523 -8.52 -25.12 29.43
N THR A 524 -9.32 -25.79 28.60
CA THR A 524 -9.45 -27.26 28.65
C THR A 524 -8.48 -27.99 27.75
N ARG A 525 -7.83 -27.33 26.80
CA ARG A 525 -6.96 -27.88 25.75
C ARG A 525 -7.68 -28.80 24.76
N VAL A 526 -9.01 -28.80 24.77
CA VAL A 526 -9.82 -29.58 23.83
C VAL A 526 -9.76 -28.95 22.43
N ILE A 527 -9.40 -29.73 21.43
CA ILE A 527 -9.40 -29.32 20.03
C ILE A 527 -10.68 -29.81 19.37
N ARG A 528 -11.38 -28.92 18.66
CA ARG A 528 -12.57 -29.22 17.87
C ARG A 528 -12.34 -28.93 16.41
N ASN A 529 -12.67 -29.88 15.53
CA ASN A 529 -12.74 -29.62 14.09
C ASN A 529 -14.08 -28.92 13.80
N LEU A 530 -14.03 -27.70 13.29
CA LEU A 530 -15.22 -26.87 13.04
C LEU A 530 -15.88 -27.17 11.69
N THR A 531 -15.11 -27.62 10.71
CA THR A 531 -15.57 -27.72 9.30
C THR A 531 -15.72 -29.13 8.79
N GLN A 532 -15.43 -30.12 9.62
CA GLN A 532 -15.59 -31.52 9.27
C GLN A 532 -17.06 -31.89 9.05
N GLY A 533 -17.33 -32.66 7.99
CA GLY A 533 -18.69 -33.18 7.71
C GLY A 533 -19.59 -32.19 6.96
N LEU A 534 -19.14 -30.97 6.68
CA LEU A 534 -19.88 -30.01 5.85
C LEU A 534 -19.64 -30.29 4.36
N ASP A 535 -20.72 -30.20 3.56
CA ASP A 535 -20.68 -30.43 2.10
C ASP A 535 -19.96 -29.33 1.31
N VAL A 536 -19.44 -28.29 2.00
CA VAL A 536 -18.70 -27.18 1.41
C VAL A 536 -17.23 -27.22 1.79
N LYS A 537 -16.38 -26.65 0.94
CA LYS A 537 -14.95 -26.54 1.19
C LYS A 537 -14.60 -25.14 1.65
N PHE A 538 -13.74 -25.06 2.67
CA PHE A 538 -13.28 -23.80 3.26
C PHE A 538 -11.88 -23.39 2.77
N TYR A 539 -11.27 -24.18 1.91
CA TYR A 539 -10.02 -23.88 1.20
C TYR A 539 -10.30 -23.46 -0.24
N ASN A 540 -9.33 -22.77 -0.86
CA ASN A 540 -9.42 -22.29 -2.22
C ASN A 540 -9.49 -23.47 -3.22
N VAL A 541 -10.69 -23.79 -3.68
CA VAL A 541 -10.93 -24.87 -4.66
C VAL A 541 -10.48 -24.53 -6.08
N ASP A 542 -10.15 -23.27 -6.34
CA ASP A 542 -9.64 -22.80 -7.65
C ASP A 542 -8.11 -22.73 -7.69
N ASP A 543 -7.45 -23.17 -6.62
CA ASP A 543 -5.99 -23.22 -6.53
C ASP A 543 -5.46 -24.38 -7.41
N ASP A 544 -4.62 -24.07 -8.36
CA ASP A 544 -3.99 -25.00 -9.30
C ASP A 544 -2.47 -25.17 -9.05
N HIS A 545 -1.98 -24.71 -7.88
CA HIS A 545 -0.61 -25.02 -7.43
C HIS A 545 -0.50 -26.47 -6.95
N THR A 546 0.73 -26.94 -6.83
CA THR A 546 1.04 -28.32 -6.38
C THR A 546 1.16 -28.44 -4.85
N SER A 547 1.16 -27.32 -4.14
CA SER A 547 1.06 -27.28 -2.66
C SER A 547 -0.38 -27.33 -2.19
N ALA A 548 -0.59 -27.62 -0.90
CA ALA A 548 -1.91 -27.57 -0.28
C ALA A 548 -2.51 -26.14 -0.36
N PRO A 549 -3.80 -26.01 -0.71
CA PRO A 549 -4.44 -24.71 -0.92
C PRO A 549 -4.67 -23.96 0.40
N ASP A 550 -4.55 -22.64 0.33
CA ASP A 550 -4.90 -21.75 1.44
C ASP A 550 -6.42 -21.71 1.69
N PRO A 551 -6.86 -21.43 2.95
CA PRO A 551 -8.28 -21.24 3.25
C PRO A 551 -8.80 -19.93 2.65
N TYR A 552 -10.14 -19.85 2.43
CA TYR A 552 -10.77 -18.56 2.05
C TYR A 552 -10.70 -17.50 3.14
N GLY A 553 -10.43 -17.88 4.38
CA GLY A 553 -10.05 -17.02 5.48
C GLY A 553 -11.08 -16.93 6.60
N PHE A 554 -10.68 -16.21 7.64
CA PHE A 554 -11.46 -15.88 8.81
C PHE A 554 -12.06 -14.47 8.67
N ALA A 555 -13.34 -14.29 8.99
CA ALA A 555 -14.03 -13.01 8.86
C ALA A 555 -13.92 -12.17 10.15
N ALA A 556 -14.33 -12.71 11.28
CA ALA A 556 -14.38 -12.00 12.55
C ALA A 556 -14.74 -12.93 13.72
N TRP A 557 -14.56 -12.44 14.95
CA TRP A 557 -15.05 -13.05 16.17
C TRP A 557 -16.49 -12.61 16.47
N GLY A 558 -17.29 -13.49 17.04
CA GLY A 558 -18.56 -13.15 17.65
C GLY A 558 -18.40 -12.72 19.12
N MET A 559 -19.37 -11.99 19.64
CA MET A 559 -19.34 -11.41 20.97
C MET A 559 -19.05 -12.47 22.06
N GLY A 560 -18.16 -12.14 22.99
CA GLY A 560 -17.80 -12.98 24.14
C GLY A 560 -17.04 -14.26 23.75
N ASP A 561 -16.40 -14.28 22.58
CA ASP A 561 -15.70 -15.44 22.02
C ASP A 561 -16.59 -16.67 21.73
N HIS A 562 -17.92 -16.50 21.72
CA HIS A 562 -18.82 -17.64 21.51
C HIS A 562 -18.79 -18.16 20.07
N TYR A 563 -18.47 -17.29 19.11
CA TYR A 563 -18.55 -17.64 17.71
C TYR A 563 -17.32 -17.20 16.92
N ALA A 564 -16.98 -17.99 15.90
CA ALA A 564 -16.05 -17.61 14.83
C ALA A 564 -16.82 -17.54 13.49
N TYR A 565 -16.54 -16.50 12.70
CA TYR A 565 -17.07 -16.38 11.35
C TYR A 565 -15.98 -16.72 10.34
N ILE A 566 -16.25 -17.71 9.48
CA ILE A 566 -15.29 -18.27 8.52
C ILE A 566 -15.92 -18.26 7.13
N TYR A 567 -15.10 -18.01 6.11
CA TYR A 567 -15.52 -17.99 4.72
C TYR A 567 -15.40 -19.34 4.04
N ASP A 568 -16.42 -19.75 3.28
CA ASP A 568 -16.22 -20.61 2.13
C ASP A 568 -15.98 -19.75 0.87
N LYS A 569 -15.99 -20.36 -0.33
CA LYS A 569 -15.78 -19.61 -1.59
C LYS A 569 -16.75 -18.42 -1.73
N TYR A 570 -18.01 -18.59 -1.39
CA TYR A 570 -19.09 -17.64 -1.64
C TYR A 570 -19.68 -17.05 -0.37
N ASP A 571 -19.89 -17.91 0.66
CA ASP A 571 -20.74 -17.64 1.81
C ASP A 571 -19.94 -17.38 3.09
N ILE A 572 -20.62 -16.85 4.10
CA ILE A 572 -20.11 -16.63 5.45
C ILE A 572 -20.77 -17.66 6.38
N TRP A 573 -19.96 -18.35 7.17
CA TRP A 573 -20.42 -19.35 8.13
C TRP A 573 -20.10 -18.93 9.56
N LYS A 574 -21.07 -19.10 10.46
CA LYS A 574 -20.93 -18.90 11.90
C LYS A 574 -20.77 -20.24 12.60
N PHE A 575 -19.70 -20.42 13.34
CA PHE A 575 -19.39 -21.61 14.13
C PHE A 575 -19.48 -21.31 15.60
N ASP A 576 -20.20 -22.17 16.34
CA ASP A 576 -20.20 -22.20 17.81
C ASP A 576 -18.92 -22.89 18.29
N LEU A 577 -18.07 -22.14 18.99
CA LEU A 577 -16.77 -22.65 19.44
C LEU A 577 -16.88 -23.64 20.61
N SER A 578 -18.02 -23.65 21.34
CA SER A 578 -18.31 -24.67 22.33
C SER A 578 -18.69 -26.03 21.70
N GLY A 579 -19.09 -26.03 20.42
CA GLY A 579 -19.53 -27.24 19.71
C GLY A 579 -20.94 -27.71 20.07
N ILE A 580 -21.73 -26.87 20.74
CA ILE A 580 -23.11 -27.23 21.15
C ILE A 580 -24.10 -27.02 20.01
N LYS A 581 -23.89 -25.95 19.21
CA LYS A 581 -24.80 -25.58 18.11
C LYS A 581 -24.19 -25.93 16.77
N GLU A 582 -25.04 -26.39 15.86
CA GLU A 582 -24.64 -26.65 14.48
C GLU A 582 -24.16 -25.37 13.77
N PRO A 583 -23.23 -25.49 12.80
CA PRO A 583 -22.79 -24.39 11.98
C PRO A 583 -23.94 -23.72 11.22
N LEU A 584 -23.98 -22.39 11.19
CA LEU A 584 -25.01 -21.63 10.48
C LEU A 584 -24.40 -20.96 9.24
N ASN A 585 -24.96 -21.21 8.06
CA ASN A 585 -24.67 -20.38 6.89
C ASN A 585 -25.38 -19.03 7.04
N VAL A 586 -24.61 -17.98 7.34
CA VAL A 586 -25.11 -16.64 7.63
C VAL A 586 -25.79 -15.99 6.41
N THR A 587 -25.33 -16.33 5.22
CA THR A 587 -25.85 -15.82 3.94
C THR A 587 -26.87 -16.75 3.29
N ALA A 588 -27.39 -17.72 4.05
CA ALA A 588 -28.44 -18.65 3.65
C ALA A 588 -28.13 -19.45 2.36
N GLY A 589 -26.88 -19.56 1.94
CA GLY A 589 -26.45 -20.24 0.71
C GLY A 589 -26.68 -19.46 -0.58
N GLU A 590 -27.19 -18.22 -0.50
CA GLU A 590 -27.46 -17.40 -1.69
C GLU A 590 -26.17 -17.09 -2.48
N GLY A 591 -25.02 -16.96 -1.79
CA GLY A 591 -23.73 -16.76 -2.43
C GLY A 591 -23.40 -17.90 -3.41
N ARG A 592 -23.52 -19.13 -2.98
CA ARG A 592 -23.26 -20.32 -3.81
C ARG A 592 -24.26 -20.47 -4.96
N LYS A 593 -25.52 -20.20 -4.69
CA LYS A 593 -26.60 -20.25 -5.68
C LYS A 593 -26.38 -19.27 -6.83
N ASP A 594 -26.09 -18.01 -6.51
CA ASP A 594 -25.98 -16.92 -7.47
C ASP A 594 -24.53 -16.70 -7.98
N LYS A 595 -23.53 -17.40 -7.42
CA LYS A 595 -22.10 -17.18 -7.63
C LYS A 595 -21.63 -15.82 -7.11
N ASP A 596 -22.26 -15.31 -6.07
CA ASP A 596 -21.97 -14.06 -5.40
C ASP A 596 -21.05 -14.31 -4.19
N ILE A 597 -19.88 -13.69 -4.18
CA ILE A 597 -18.89 -13.79 -3.12
C ILE A 597 -19.15 -12.70 -2.09
N TYR A 598 -19.59 -13.08 -0.89
CA TYR A 598 -19.85 -12.18 0.24
C TYR A 598 -18.64 -12.11 1.16
N ARG A 599 -18.23 -10.89 1.54
CA ARG A 599 -17.14 -10.66 2.51
C ARG A 599 -17.51 -9.54 3.48
N TYR A 600 -17.35 -9.78 4.78
CA TYR A 600 -17.63 -8.82 5.84
C TYR A 600 -16.70 -7.60 5.77
N VAL A 601 -17.25 -6.39 5.96
CA VAL A 601 -16.50 -5.14 6.04
C VAL A 601 -16.46 -4.66 7.49
N LYS A 602 -15.30 -4.69 8.11
CA LYS A 602 -15.09 -4.12 9.45
C LYS A 602 -15.14 -2.59 9.38
N LEU A 603 -16.30 -1.99 9.63
CA LEU A 603 -16.53 -0.54 9.56
C LEU A 603 -15.88 0.24 10.71
N THR A 604 -15.80 -0.37 11.88
CA THR A 604 -15.22 0.21 13.11
C THR A 604 -13.97 -0.56 13.47
N ALA A 605 -12.82 0.09 13.32
CA ALA A 605 -11.51 -0.55 13.52
C ALA A 605 -11.28 -1.03 14.96
N ASP A 606 -11.84 -0.29 15.93
CA ASP A 606 -11.63 -0.49 17.37
C ASP A 606 -12.51 -1.61 17.97
N LEU A 607 -13.41 -2.22 17.19
CA LEU A 607 -14.24 -3.34 17.67
C LEU A 607 -13.55 -4.68 17.38
N ASP A 608 -13.43 -5.53 18.40
CA ASP A 608 -12.85 -6.87 18.26
C ASP A 608 -13.88 -7.91 17.81
N TYR A 609 -15.16 -7.61 17.95
CA TYR A 609 -16.27 -8.47 17.59
C TYR A 609 -17.12 -7.89 16.47
N VAL A 610 -17.86 -8.76 15.79
CA VAL A 610 -18.92 -8.34 14.88
C VAL A 610 -19.97 -7.57 15.67
N PRO A 611 -20.28 -6.30 15.31
CA PRO A 611 -21.35 -5.55 15.96
C PRO A 611 -22.72 -6.14 15.59
N VAL A 612 -23.76 -5.82 16.40
CA VAL A 612 -25.14 -6.20 16.05
C VAL A 612 -25.59 -5.43 14.80
N ASN A 613 -25.33 -4.15 14.74
CA ASN A 613 -25.56 -3.24 13.61
C ASN A 613 -24.59 -2.05 13.72
N PRO A 614 -24.21 -1.38 12.63
CA PRO A 614 -24.52 -1.70 11.23
C PRO A 614 -23.55 -2.75 10.64
N ILE A 615 -24.06 -3.58 9.75
CA ILE A 615 -23.28 -4.57 9.02
C ILE A 615 -23.27 -4.21 7.55
N ILE A 616 -22.10 -4.21 6.93
CA ILE A 616 -21.97 -4.14 5.47
C ILE A 616 -21.08 -5.30 4.99
N LEU A 617 -21.55 -5.95 3.93
CA LEU A 617 -20.79 -6.95 3.17
C LEU A 617 -20.39 -6.34 1.83
N THR A 618 -19.20 -6.68 1.32
CA THR A 618 -18.96 -6.58 -0.12
C THR A 618 -19.60 -7.77 -0.81
N ILE A 619 -20.08 -7.55 -2.03
CA ILE A 619 -20.58 -8.58 -2.92
C ILE A 619 -19.85 -8.48 -4.26
N PHE A 620 -19.42 -9.62 -4.81
CA PHE A 620 -18.78 -9.73 -6.11
C PHE A 620 -19.26 -11.00 -6.83
N ASN A 621 -19.80 -10.87 -8.02
CA ASN A 621 -20.23 -12.00 -8.80
C ASN A 621 -19.09 -12.58 -9.64
N GLU A 622 -18.82 -13.85 -9.47
CA GLU A 622 -17.73 -14.55 -10.15
C GLU A 622 -17.94 -14.64 -11.67
N LYS A 623 -19.19 -14.75 -12.12
CA LYS A 623 -19.54 -14.90 -13.55
C LYS A 623 -19.65 -13.54 -14.24
N SER A 624 -20.56 -12.68 -13.80
CA SER A 624 -20.85 -11.39 -14.46
C SER A 624 -19.89 -10.27 -14.10
N LYS A 625 -19.05 -10.44 -13.07
CA LYS A 625 -18.14 -9.42 -12.51
C LYS A 625 -18.86 -8.22 -11.86
N LYS A 626 -20.19 -8.25 -11.74
CA LYS A 626 -20.93 -7.25 -10.95
C LYS A 626 -20.40 -7.19 -9.55
N SER A 627 -20.39 -6.00 -8.97
CA SER A 627 -20.03 -5.86 -7.56
C SER A 627 -20.89 -4.83 -6.84
N GLY A 628 -20.77 -4.78 -5.52
CA GLY A 628 -21.54 -3.85 -4.72
C GLY A 628 -21.43 -4.09 -3.22
N TYR A 629 -22.49 -3.71 -2.52
CA TYR A 629 -22.60 -3.87 -1.08
C TYR A 629 -23.96 -4.48 -0.71
N ALA A 630 -23.96 -5.28 0.35
CA ALA A 630 -25.15 -5.92 0.91
C ALA A 630 -25.13 -5.82 2.43
N THR A 631 -26.27 -6.12 3.06
CA THR A 631 -26.39 -6.24 4.53
C THR A 631 -27.05 -7.56 4.92
N VAL A 632 -26.72 -8.06 6.11
CA VAL A 632 -27.32 -9.28 6.67
C VAL A 632 -27.19 -9.24 8.20
N ASN A 633 -28.08 -9.91 8.92
CA ASN A 633 -27.89 -10.15 10.35
C ASN A 633 -26.84 -11.26 10.55
N MET A 634 -25.65 -10.90 11.04
CA MET A 634 -24.55 -11.86 11.24
C MET A 634 -24.85 -12.90 12.34
N TYR A 635 -25.74 -12.59 13.29
CA TYR A 635 -26.05 -13.49 14.41
C TYR A 635 -27.17 -14.49 14.10
N GLU A 636 -28.18 -14.07 13.33
CA GLU A 636 -29.34 -14.89 13.00
C GLU A 636 -29.24 -15.52 11.62
N GLY A 637 -28.47 -14.89 10.74
CA GLY A 637 -28.39 -15.27 9.33
C GLY A 637 -29.63 -14.79 8.55
N GLY A 638 -29.64 -15.11 7.26
CA GLY A 638 -30.75 -14.82 6.35
C GLY A 638 -30.26 -14.49 4.95
N VAL A 639 -31.21 -14.24 4.05
CA VAL A 639 -30.89 -13.79 2.69
C VAL A 639 -30.32 -12.37 2.75
N PRO A 640 -29.10 -12.13 2.21
CA PRO A 640 -28.51 -10.78 2.22
C PRO A 640 -29.33 -9.80 1.39
N GLU A 641 -29.65 -8.65 1.97
CA GLU A 641 -30.27 -7.55 1.23
C GLU A 641 -29.18 -6.80 0.42
N LYS A 642 -29.34 -6.75 -0.90
CA LYS A 642 -28.42 -6.05 -1.80
C LYS A 642 -28.71 -4.54 -1.78
N LEU A 643 -27.83 -3.74 -1.17
CA LEU A 643 -27.96 -2.29 -1.10
C LEU A 643 -27.62 -1.62 -2.43
N VAL A 644 -26.57 -2.08 -3.08
CA VAL A 644 -26.17 -1.70 -4.44
C VAL A 644 -25.45 -2.87 -5.11
N TYR A 645 -25.78 -3.14 -6.39
CA TYR A 645 -25.20 -4.25 -7.14
C TYR A 645 -25.28 -3.99 -8.63
N THR A 646 -24.17 -3.59 -9.25
CA THR A 646 -24.12 -3.08 -10.63
C THR A 646 -22.85 -3.50 -11.36
N ASP A 647 -22.77 -3.21 -12.66
CA ASP A 647 -21.61 -3.43 -13.52
C ASP A 647 -20.50 -2.38 -13.27
N HIS A 648 -20.04 -2.29 -12.00
CA HIS A 648 -18.99 -1.39 -11.57
C HIS A 648 -18.06 -2.11 -10.58
N GLN A 649 -16.86 -1.56 -10.42
CA GLN A 649 -15.99 -1.92 -9.31
C GLN A 649 -16.22 -0.95 -8.13
N TYR A 650 -16.64 -1.48 -6.99
CA TYR A 650 -16.74 -0.76 -5.72
C TYR A 650 -15.53 -1.02 -4.84
N SER A 651 -15.02 0.02 -4.17
CA SER A 651 -13.81 -0.10 -3.36
C SER A 651 -13.69 1.02 -2.32
N LYS A 652 -12.75 0.85 -1.38
CA LYS A 652 -12.36 1.87 -0.40
C LYS A 652 -13.48 2.35 0.52
N LEU A 653 -14.46 1.52 0.80
CA LEU A 653 -15.53 1.84 1.75
C LEU A 653 -14.94 2.08 3.14
N LYS A 654 -15.30 3.22 3.74
CA LYS A 654 -14.97 3.57 5.12
C LYS A 654 -16.10 4.39 5.75
N LYS A 655 -16.32 4.19 7.06
CA LYS A 655 -17.29 4.91 7.88
C LYS A 655 -16.60 6.02 8.68
N ALA A 656 -17.28 7.12 8.93
CA ALA A 656 -16.89 8.11 9.92
C ALA A 656 -16.94 7.49 11.34
N LYS A 657 -16.03 7.90 12.24
CA LYS A 657 -15.93 7.28 13.57
C LYS A 657 -17.19 7.51 14.42
N CYS A 658 -17.74 8.72 14.39
CA CYS A 658 -18.86 9.15 15.24
C CYS A 658 -20.13 9.54 14.46
N ALA A 659 -20.27 9.11 13.19
CA ALA A 659 -21.45 9.36 12.39
C ALA A 659 -21.73 8.18 11.44
N ASP A 660 -23.00 7.99 11.10
CA ASP A 660 -23.47 6.93 10.20
C ASP A 660 -23.41 7.38 8.73
N ILE A 661 -22.24 7.88 8.35
CA ILE A 661 -21.91 8.30 6.99
C ILE A 661 -20.68 7.54 6.52
N ILE A 662 -20.72 7.13 5.25
CA ILE A 662 -19.65 6.39 4.59
C ILE A 662 -19.17 7.13 3.36
N PHE A 663 -17.89 6.91 3.01
CA PHE A 663 -17.39 7.16 1.67
C PHE A 663 -16.96 5.85 1.00
N TRP A 664 -17.03 5.83 -0.31
CA TRP A 664 -16.63 4.71 -1.14
C TRP A 664 -16.25 5.19 -2.54
N ARG A 665 -15.66 4.31 -3.34
CA ARG A 665 -15.31 4.61 -4.72
C ARG A 665 -16.03 3.68 -5.68
N LYS A 666 -16.38 4.21 -6.85
CA LYS A 666 -17.01 3.48 -7.95
C LYS A 666 -16.26 3.76 -9.25
N SER A 667 -16.03 2.74 -10.07
CA SER A 667 -15.40 2.87 -11.37
C SER A 667 -15.91 1.85 -12.37
N THR A 668 -15.69 2.16 -13.65
CA THR A 668 -15.66 1.21 -14.76
C THR A 668 -14.34 1.41 -15.51
N TYR A 669 -14.10 0.68 -16.59
CA TYR A 669 -12.97 0.96 -17.46
C TYR A 669 -13.03 2.39 -18.06
N ARG A 670 -14.23 2.95 -18.24
CA ARG A 670 -14.47 4.27 -18.83
C ARG A 670 -14.65 5.38 -17.80
N GLU A 671 -15.06 5.04 -16.60
CA GLU A 671 -15.31 5.98 -15.51
C GLU A 671 -14.20 5.90 -14.47
N TYR A 672 -13.56 7.04 -14.21
CA TYR A 672 -12.54 7.10 -13.16
C TYR A 672 -13.12 6.71 -11.79
N SER A 673 -12.30 6.12 -10.94
CA SER A 673 -12.64 5.72 -9.58
C SER A 673 -12.79 6.93 -8.65
N ASP A 674 -13.84 7.72 -8.87
CA ASP A 674 -14.19 8.89 -8.08
C ASP A 674 -14.75 8.53 -6.71
N LEU A 675 -14.75 9.52 -5.80
CA LEU A 675 -15.19 9.41 -4.42
C LEU A 675 -16.66 9.79 -4.29
N TYR A 676 -17.39 8.95 -3.59
CA TYR A 676 -18.81 9.12 -3.26
C TYR A 676 -18.99 9.08 -1.75
N ILE A 677 -20.00 9.77 -1.24
CA ILE A 677 -20.47 9.70 0.14
C ILE A 677 -21.95 9.33 0.16
N SER A 678 -22.39 8.68 1.22
CA SER A 678 -23.78 8.31 1.47
C SER A 678 -24.00 7.95 2.95
N ASP A 679 -25.24 7.71 3.35
CA ASP A 679 -25.56 6.99 4.58
C ASP A 679 -25.21 5.49 4.48
N LEU A 680 -25.43 4.76 5.57
CA LEU A 680 -25.12 3.31 5.64
C LEU A 680 -26.02 2.42 4.78
N LYS A 681 -27.18 2.93 4.35
CA LYS A 681 -28.10 2.24 3.43
C LYS A 681 -27.75 2.48 1.97
N LEU A 682 -26.71 3.28 1.70
CA LEU A 682 -26.34 3.74 0.36
C LEU A 682 -27.49 4.51 -0.33
N GLU A 683 -28.27 5.22 0.47
CA GLU A 683 -29.21 6.25 0.04
C GLU A 683 -28.51 7.62 0.04
N ASN A 684 -29.12 8.65 -0.53
CA ASN A 684 -28.59 10.02 -0.60
C ASN A 684 -27.14 10.11 -1.12
N ILE A 685 -26.85 9.35 -2.19
CA ILE A 685 -25.49 9.24 -2.76
C ILE A 685 -25.08 10.58 -3.38
N GLN A 686 -23.92 11.10 -3.00
CA GLN A 686 -23.30 12.29 -3.56
C GLN A 686 -21.92 11.97 -4.12
N LYS A 687 -21.65 12.37 -5.36
CA LYS A 687 -20.31 12.32 -5.96
C LYS A 687 -19.53 13.57 -5.56
N ILE A 688 -18.43 13.42 -4.82
CA ILE A 688 -17.66 14.54 -4.26
C ILE A 688 -16.29 14.78 -4.92
N SER A 689 -15.91 13.93 -5.88
CA SER A 689 -14.72 14.16 -6.71
C SER A 689 -15.04 13.96 -8.18
N ALA A 690 -14.27 14.64 -9.04
CA ALA A 690 -14.36 14.51 -10.49
C ALA A 690 -12.95 14.71 -11.07
N LEU A 691 -12.18 13.60 -11.14
CA LEU A 691 -10.80 13.64 -11.63
C LEU A 691 -10.73 13.14 -13.07
N ASN A 692 -9.62 13.52 -13.74
CA ASN A 692 -9.27 13.04 -15.09
C ASN A 692 -10.32 13.39 -16.18
N LEU A 693 -10.98 14.53 -16.07
CA LEU A 693 -11.96 15.00 -17.04
C LEU A 693 -11.38 15.19 -18.46
N GLN A 694 -10.06 15.40 -18.57
CA GLN A 694 -9.33 15.45 -19.84
C GLN A 694 -9.43 14.14 -20.65
N GLN A 695 -9.87 13.04 -20.06
CA GLN A 695 -10.12 11.78 -20.78
C GLN A 695 -11.05 11.98 -22.00
N SER A 696 -11.99 12.90 -21.91
CA SER A 696 -12.95 13.22 -22.98
C SER A 696 -12.28 13.67 -24.28
N GLN A 697 -11.03 14.18 -24.23
CA GLN A 697 -10.25 14.64 -25.38
C GLN A 697 -9.55 13.50 -26.13
N PHE A 698 -9.52 12.29 -25.56
CA PHE A 698 -8.78 11.16 -26.11
C PHE A 698 -9.71 10.09 -26.66
N ARG A 699 -9.24 9.41 -27.70
CA ARG A 699 -9.83 8.15 -28.13
C ARG A 699 -9.72 7.14 -27.00
N TRP A 700 -10.78 6.38 -26.79
CA TRP A 700 -10.85 5.40 -25.71
C TRP A 700 -11.33 4.05 -26.25
N ALA A 701 -11.69 3.11 -25.38
CA ALA A 701 -12.21 1.80 -25.77
C ALA A 701 -13.40 1.42 -24.91
N SER A 702 -14.19 0.48 -25.40
CA SER A 702 -15.08 -0.35 -24.60
C SER A 702 -14.32 -1.60 -24.14
N VAL A 703 -14.81 -2.24 -23.08
CA VAL A 703 -14.35 -3.55 -22.63
C VAL A 703 -15.54 -4.48 -22.48
N GLU A 704 -15.42 -5.69 -23.02
CA GLU A 704 -16.41 -6.74 -22.87
C GLU A 704 -15.82 -7.99 -22.26
N LEU A 705 -16.65 -8.76 -21.56
CA LEU A 705 -16.30 -10.08 -21.03
C LEU A 705 -16.61 -11.11 -22.11
N VAL A 706 -15.58 -11.85 -22.53
CA VAL A 706 -15.72 -12.95 -23.50
C VAL A 706 -15.51 -14.28 -22.82
N GLU A 707 -16.14 -15.34 -23.34
CA GLU A 707 -16.13 -16.69 -22.76
C GLU A 707 -15.76 -17.73 -23.80
N TRP A 708 -15.00 -18.72 -23.39
CA TRP A 708 -14.65 -19.89 -24.24
C TRP A 708 -14.32 -21.11 -23.36
N LYS A 709 -14.06 -22.24 -24.01
CA LYS A 709 -13.58 -23.44 -23.32
C LYS A 709 -12.18 -23.78 -23.84
N ASN A 710 -11.31 -24.20 -22.92
CA ASN A 710 -10.05 -24.80 -23.30
C ASN A 710 -10.24 -26.23 -23.83
N SER A 711 -9.16 -26.91 -24.25
CA SER A 711 -9.24 -28.28 -24.80
C SER A 711 -9.75 -29.32 -23.78
N ASP A 712 -9.66 -29.04 -22.49
CA ASP A 712 -10.17 -29.88 -21.41
C ASP A 712 -11.66 -29.61 -21.09
N GLY A 713 -12.32 -28.67 -21.79
CA GLY A 713 -13.68 -28.26 -21.53
C GLY A 713 -13.85 -27.30 -20.36
N VAL A 714 -12.79 -26.80 -19.77
CA VAL A 714 -12.85 -25.81 -18.68
C VAL A 714 -13.35 -24.48 -19.22
N GLU A 715 -14.39 -23.92 -18.60
CA GLU A 715 -14.92 -22.60 -18.94
C GLU A 715 -13.95 -21.50 -18.49
N LEU A 716 -13.56 -20.65 -19.43
CA LEU A 716 -12.65 -19.53 -19.23
C LEU A 716 -13.33 -18.22 -19.61
N GLN A 717 -12.86 -17.15 -19.02
CA GLN A 717 -13.30 -15.79 -19.31
C GLN A 717 -12.10 -14.89 -19.64
N GLY A 718 -12.33 -13.82 -20.38
CA GLY A 718 -11.32 -12.83 -20.70
C GLY A 718 -11.92 -11.46 -20.96
N MET A 719 -11.07 -10.45 -20.98
CA MET A 719 -11.45 -9.07 -21.27
C MET A 719 -10.98 -8.71 -22.67
N LEU A 720 -11.92 -8.31 -23.52
CA LEU A 720 -11.64 -7.79 -24.86
C LEU A 720 -11.87 -6.28 -24.90
N TYR A 721 -10.79 -5.53 -25.13
CA TYR A 721 -10.84 -4.07 -25.27
C TYR A 721 -10.89 -3.71 -26.76
N VAL A 722 -11.92 -3.02 -27.17
CA VAL A 722 -12.15 -2.61 -28.56
C VAL A 722 -12.19 -1.09 -28.64
N PRO A 723 -11.33 -0.44 -29.45
CA PRO A 723 -11.40 1.01 -29.65
C PRO A 723 -12.79 1.48 -30.07
N ASP A 724 -13.25 2.63 -29.50
CA ASP A 724 -14.61 3.13 -29.75
C ASP A 724 -14.84 3.54 -31.21
N ASP A 725 -13.80 4.00 -31.89
CA ASP A 725 -13.80 4.49 -33.27
C ASP A 725 -13.29 3.44 -34.29
N LEU A 726 -13.26 2.17 -33.90
CA LEU A 726 -12.73 1.11 -34.76
C LEU A 726 -13.64 0.89 -35.98
N ASP A 727 -13.06 0.98 -37.17
CA ASP A 727 -13.75 0.61 -38.42
C ASP A 727 -13.84 -0.93 -38.55
N LYS A 728 -14.95 -1.47 -38.13
CA LYS A 728 -15.18 -2.95 -38.11
C LYS A 728 -15.25 -3.58 -39.53
N THR A 729 -15.16 -2.79 -40.60
CA THR A 729 -15.06 -3.31 -41.98
C THR A 729 -13.64 -3.61 -42.39
N LYS A 730 -12.64 -3.18 -41.59
CA LYS A 730 -11.21 -3.40 -41.81
C LYS A 730 -10.65 -4.39 -40.78
N LYS A 731 -9.50 -4.95 -41.10
CA LYS A 731 -8.73 -5.81 -40.20
C LYS A 731 -7.81 -4.98 -39.31
N HIS A 732 -7.79 -5.26 -38.00
CA HIS A 732 -7.05 -4.51 -37.01
C HIS A 732 -6.11 -5.41 -36.19
N PRO A 733 -4.94 -4.89 -35.75
CA PRO A 733 -4.00 -5.63 -34.95
C PRO A 733 -4.51 -5.87 -33.53
N MET A 734 -4.16 -7.01 -32.96
CA MET A 734 -4.47 -7.35 -31.58
C MET A 734 -3.20 -7.61 -30.78
N ILE A 735 -3.16 -7.14 -29.51
CA ILE A 735 -2.13 -7.51 -28.53
C ILE A 735 -2.81 -8.34 -27.45
N ILE A 736 -2.19 -9.46 -27.07
CA ILE A 736 -2.64 -10.30 -25.97
C ILE A 736 -1.72 -10.07 -24.78
N TYR A 737 -2.29 -9.72 -23.64
CA TYR A 737 -1.59 -9.60 -22.37
C TYR A 737 -2.09 -10.63 -21.38
N TYR A 738 -1.23 -11.36 -20.73
CA TYR A 738 -1.61 -12.43 -19.80
C TYR A 738 -0.64 -12.56 -18.62
N TYR A 739 -1.16 -13.23 -17.57
CA TYR A 739 -0.38 -13.68 -16.41
C TYR A 739 -1.02 -14.93 -15.80
N GLU A 740 -2.21 -14.79 -15.18
CA GLU A 740 -3.08 -15.84 -14.62
C GLU A 740 -4.56 -15.45 -14.87
N LYS A 741 -5.38 -15.25 -13.81
CA LYS A 741 -6.81 -14.86 -13.94
C LYS A 741 -6.98 -13.35 -13.74
N TYR A 742 -7.40 -12.66 -14.81
CA TYR A 742 -7.57 -11.20 -14.82
C TYR A 742 -9.00 -10.71 -15.03
N SER A 743 -9.94 -11.56 -15.45
CA SER A 743 -11.32 -11.18 -15.76
C SER A 743 -12.05 -10.45 -14.62
N LYS A 744 -11.65 -10.72 -13.37
CA LYS A 744 -12.14 -10.01 -12.18
C LYS A 744 -11.91 -8.48 -12.18
N TYR A 745 -11.06 -7.96 -13.06
CA TYR A 745 -10.77 -6.54 -13.21
C TYR A 745 -11.54 -5.86 -14.35
N LEU A 746 -12.61 -6.48 -14.87
CA LEU A 746 -13.43 -5.99 -15.98
C LEU A 746 -13.83 -4.51 -15.80
N HIS A 747 -14.24 -4.12 -14.60
CA HIS A 747 -14.72 -2.78 -14.27
C HIS A 747 -13.66 -1.88 -13.64
N GLN A 748 -12.37 -2.25 -13.74
CA GLN A 748 -11.29 -1.43 -13.19
C GLN A 748 -10.88 -0.32 -14.15
N TYR A 749 -10.75 0.91 -13.65
CA TYR A 749 -10.14 2.01 -14.36
C TYR A 749 -8.60 1.91 -14.32
N PHE A 750 -7.96 2.07 -15.47
CA PHE A 750 -6.50 2.07 -15.58
C PHE A 750 -6.00 3.47 -15.95
N ILE A 751 -5.36 4.14 -14.99
CA ILE A 751 -4.79 5.48 -15.19
C ILE A 751 -3.66 5.40 -16.22
N PRO A 752 -3.70 6.21 -17.31
CA PRO A 752 -2.56 6.34 -18.22
C PRO A 752 -1.30 6.77 -17.48
N THR A 753 -0.25 5.97 -17.59
CA THR A 753 1.03 6.19 -16.91
C THR A 753 2.14 5.49 -17.68
N PRO A 754 3.40 5.97 -17.64
CA PRO A 754 4.51 5.24 -18.26
C PRO A 754 4.62 3.82 -17.73
N SER A 755 4.91 2.88 -18.60
CA SER A 755 4.98 1.45 -18.29
C SER A 755 5.97 1.15 -17.17
N TYR A 756 5.59 0.26 -16.26
CA TYR A 756 6.52 -0.37 -15.33
C TYR A 756 7.20 -1.59 -15.96
N SER A 757 6.49 -2.32 -16.84
CA SER A 757 6.95 -3.52 -17.52
C SER A 757 5.91 -4.13 -18.47
N THR A 758 4.65 -3.63 -18.46
CA THR A 758 3.54 -4.23 -19.20
C THR A 758 2.88 -3.23 -20.13
N VAL A 759 2.11 -3.73 -21.08
CA VAL A 759 1.28 -2.90 -21.98
C VAL A 759 0.32 -2.03 -21.21
N ASN A 760 0.17 -0.78 -21.64
CA ASN A 760 -0.78 0.16 -21.04
C ASN A 760 -2.17 -0.04 -21.65
N LYS A 761 -3.13 -0.44 -20.80
CA LYS A 761 -4.49 -0.84 -21.21
C LYS A 761 -5.34 0.33 -21.74
N SER A 762 -4.92 1.58 -21.53
CA SER A 762 -5.58 2.76 -22.10
C SER A 762 -4.90 3.24 -23.37
N MET A 763 -3.55 3.22 -23.41
CA MET A 763 -2.79 3.77 -24.53
C MET A 763 -2.91 2.92 -25.81
N TYR A 764 -2.76 1.59 -25.70
CA TYR A 764 -2.78 0.74 -26.89
C TYR A 764 -4.15 0.79 -27.59
N PRO A 765 -5.29 0.63 -26.89
CA PRO A 765 -6.58 0.82 -27.53
C PRO A 765 -6.81 2.25 -28.07
N SER A 766 -6.35 3.29 -27.37
CA SER A 766 -6.39 4.68 -27.88
C SER A 766 -5.60 4.87 -29.18
N ASN A 767 -4.65 3.98 -29.46
CA ASN A 767 -3.82 3.97 -30.68
C ASN A 767 -4.26 2.92 -31.73
N GLY A 768 -5.49 2.40 -31.63
CA GLY A 768 -6.10 1.53 -32.63
C GLY A 768 -5.81 0.04 -32.47
N TYR A 769 -5.22 -0.40 -31.37
CA TYR A 769 -5.03 -1.81 -31.07
C TYR A 769 -6.26 -2.40 -30.37
N ILE A 770 -6.65 -3.58 -30.75
CA ILE A 770 -7.51 -4.46 -29.95
C ILE A 770 -6.59 -5.05 -28.85
N LEU A 771 -7.06 -5.11 -27.61
CA LEU A 771 -6.31 -5.73 -26.52
C LEU A 771 -7.13 -6.85 -25.90
N PHE A 772 -6.57 -8.06 -25.87
CA PHE A 772 -7.19 -9.25 -25.26
C PHE A 772 -6.43 -9.65 -24.00
N ILE A 773 -7.18 -9.92 -22.91
CA ILE A 773 -6.60 -10.37 -21.63
C ILE A 773 -7.35 -11.62 -21.18
N PRO A 774 -6.87 -12.83 -21.56
CA PRO A 774 -7.49 -14.10 -21.18
C PRO A 774 -7.19 -14.49 -19.74
N ASP A 775 -8.10 -15.21 -19.10
CA ASP A 775 -7.82 -16.01 -17.92
C ASP A 775 -7.11 -17.31 -18.32
N ILE A 776 -6.18 -17.74 -17.47
CA ILE A 776 -5.41 -18.97 -17.65
C ILE A 776 -5.58 -19.84 -16.42
N VAL A 777 -5.76 -21.14 -16.65
CA VAL A 777 -5.72 -22.21 -15.64
C VAL A 777 -4.60 -23.20 -16.01
N TYR A 778 -4.04 -23.88 -15.01
CA TYR A 778 -2.89 -24.73 -15.23
C TYR A 778 -3.13 -26.17 -14.79
N LYS A 779 -2.44 -27.07 -15.49
CA LYS A 779 -2.25 -28.46 -15.04
C LYS A 779 -0.88 -28.58 -14.39
N PRO A 780 -0.78 -29.19 -13.21
CA PRO A 780 0.50 -29.54 -12.61
C PRO A 780 1.43 -30.25 -13.62
N GLY A 781 2.69 -29.86 -13.63
CA GLY A 781 3.72 -30.36 -14.55
C GLY A 781 3.76 -29.69 -15.92
N TYR A 782 2.67 -29.08 -16.38
CA TYR A 782 2.53 -28.58 -17.76
C TYR A 782 2.09 -27.11 -17.85
N PRO A 783 2.69 -26.18 -17.11
CA PRO A 783 2.25 -24.80 -17.09
C PRO A 783 2.33 -24.09 -18.45
N GLY A 784 3.37 -24.37 -19.23
CA GLY A 784 3.55 -23.78 -20.56
C GLY A 784 2.47 -24.23 -21.54
N LYS A 785 2.21 -25.53 -21.62
CA LYS A 785 1.16 -26.11 -22.48
C LYS A 785 -0.23 -25.64 -22.06
N SER A 786 -0.52 -25.63 -20.76
CA SER A 786 -1.82 -25.19 -20.25
C SER A 786 -2.08 -23.73 -20.57
N GLY A 787 -1.09 -22.86 -20.37
CA GLY A 787 -1.20 -21.46 -20.72
C GLY A 787 -1.40 -21.22 -22.20
N LEU A 788 -0.66 -21.93 -23.05
CA LEU A 788 -0.81 -21.84 -24.51
C LEU A 788 -2.20 -22.31 -24.96
N ASP A 789 -2.70 -23.43 -24.45
CA ASP A 789 -4.02 -23.96 -24.80
C ASP A 789 -5.13 -22.96 -24.43
N CYS A 790 -5.11 -22.43 -23.20
CA CYS A 790 -6.08 -21.43 -22.77
C CYS A 790 -6.09 -20.19 -23.69
N VAL A 791 -4.91 -19.68 -24.04
CA VAL A 791 -4.77 -18.48 -24.89
C VAL A 791 -5.19 -18.78 -26.33
N MET A 792 -4.72 -19.90 -26.92
CA MET A 792 -5.00 -20.21 -28.32
C MET A 792 -6.49 -20.50 -28.57
N LYS A 793 -7.18 -21.21 -27.66
CA LYS A 793 -8.62 -21.42 -27.76
C LYS A 793 -9.39 -20.11 -27.64
N GLY A 794 -8.93 -19.18 -26.84
CA GLY A 794 -9.48 -17.82 -26.77
C GLY A 794 -9.27 -17.06 -28.08
N VAL A 795 -8.09 -17.16 -28.70
CA VAL A 795 -7.80 -16.55 -30.02
C VAL A 795 -8.68 -17.15 -31.11
N ASP A 796 -8.82 -18.48 -31.14
CA ASP A 796 -9.66 -19.16 -32.14
C ASP A 796 -11.11 -18.67 -32.02
N MET A 797 -11.67 -18.64 -30.81
CA MET A 797 -13.02 -18.11 -30.56
C MET A 797 -13.18 -16.65 -31.00
N LEU A 798 -12.15 -15.81 -30.74
CA LEU A 798 -12.20 -14.40 -31.15
C LEU A 798 -12.15 -14.24 -32.67
N LEU A 799 -11.35 -15.00 -33.38
CA LEU A 799 -11.26 -14.96 -34.85
C LEU A 799 -12.55 -15.47 -35.51
N GLU A 800 -13.24 -16.44 -34.92
CA GLU A 800 -14.54 -16.93 -35.38
C GLU A 800 -15.65 -15.87 -35.22
N ASN A 801 -15.63 -15.09 -34.13
CA ASN A 801 -16.72 -14.18 -33.79
C ASN A 801 -16.47 -12.72 -34.19
N TYR A 802 -15.22 -12.30 -34.37
CA TYR A 802 -14.85 -10.91 -34.60
C TYR A 802 -14.05 -10.76 -35.91
N SER A 803 -14.75 -10.66 -37.03
CA SER A 803 -14.17 -10.62 -38.37
C SER A 803 -13.16 -9.48 -38.61
N TYR A 804 -13.19 -8.46 -37.79
CA TYR A 804 -12.30 -7.29 -37.86
C TYR A 804 -10.92 -7.51 -37.16
N ILE A 805 -10.67 -8.65 -36.53
CA ILE A 805 -9.32 -8.98 -36.00
C ILE A 805 -8.44 -9.50 -37.13
N ASN A 806 -7.22 -8.99 -37.23
CA ASN A 806 -6.23 -9.47 -38.19
C ASN A 806 -5.43 -10.62 -37.59
N GLU A 807 -5.62 -11.84 -38.10
CA GLU A 807 -4.93 -13.02 -37.62
C GLU A 807 -3.42 -13.01 -37.87
N ASP A 808 -2.94 -12.28 -38.91
CA ASP A 808 -1.52 -12.11 -39.20
C ASP A 808 -0.84 -11.02 -38.35
N LYS A 809 -1.61 -10.22 -37.58
CA LYS A 809 -1.13 -9.08 -36.79
C LYS A 809 -1.47 -9.23 -35.31
N ILE A 810 -1.16 -10.41 -34.74
CA ILE A 810 -1.35 -10.70 -33.33
C ILE A 810 -0.01 -10.62 -32.62
N GLY A 811 0.09 -9.71 -31.63
CA GLY A 811 1.24 -9.59 -30.72
C GLY A 811 0.94 -10.17 -29.35
N ILE A 812 1.98 -10.60 -28.64
CA ILE A 812 1.86 -11.11 -27.27
C ILE A 812 2.80 -10.39 -26.31
N GLN A 813 2.35 -10.18 -25.07
CA GLN A 813 3.16 -9.55 -24.04
C GLN A 813 2.88 -10.15 -22.67
N GLY A 814 3.96 -10.43 -21.92
CA GLY A 814 3.90 -10.81 -20.52
C GLY A 814 5.12 -10.37 -19.73
N GLN A 815 4.97 -10.22 -18.42
CA GLN A 815 6.04 -9.87 -17.49
C GLN A 815 6.22 -10.99 -16.47
N SER A 816 7.47 -11.31 -16.08
CA SER A 816 7.75 -12.31 -15.04
C SER A 816 7.23 -13.70 -15.46
N TRP A 817 6.21 -14.24 -14.78
CA TRP A 817 5.55 -15.47 -15.18
C TRP A 817 4.93 -15.35 -16.58
N GLY A 818 4.29 -14.21 -16.90
CA GLY A 818 3.85 -13.91 -18.25
C GLY A 818 4.99 -13.79 -19.26
N GLY A 819 6.18 -13.32 -18.83
CA GLY A 819 7.40 -13.29 -19.65
C GLY A 819 7.91 -14.71 -19.99
N TYR A 820 7.86 -15.63 -19.01
CA TYR A 820 8.09 -17.05 -19.26
C TYR A 820 7.11 -17.60 -20.30
N GLN A 821 5.81 -17.35 -20.11
CA GLN A 821 4.77 -17.81 -21.03
C GLN A 821 5.02 -17.26 -22.44
N THR A 822 5.34 -15.97 -22.60
CA THR A 822 5.67 -15.37 -23.90
C THR A 822 6.85 -16.09 -24.57
N ALA A 823 7.95 -16.30 -23.82
CA ALA A 823 9.11 -17.01 -24.33
C ALA A 823 8.80 -18.46 -24.70
N TYR A 824 7.94 -19.13 -23.91
CA TYR A 824 7.51 -20.50 -24.19
C TYR A 824 6.60 -20.58 -25.43
N PHE A 825 5.59 -19.71 -25.53
CA PHE A 825 4.59 -19.76 -26.60
C PHE A 825 5.24 -19.62 -27.98
N VAL A 826 6.18 -18.70 -28.13
CA VAL A 826 6.88 -18.50 -29.42
C VAL A 826 7.79 -19.67 -29.81
N THR A 827 8.06 -20.62 -28.90
CA THR A 827 8.74 -21.89 -29.26
C THR A 827 7.78 -22.98 -29.77
N GLN A 828 6.47 -22.79 -29.53
CA GLN A 828 5.44 -23.80 -29.80
C GLN A 828 4.59 -23.47 -31.03
N THR A 829 4.47 -22.20 -31.40
CA THR A 829 3.63 -21.74 -32.52
C THR A 829 4.16 -20.47 -33.16
N ASN A 830 3.97 -20.33 -34.46
CA ASN A 830 4.36 -19.16 -35.27
C ASN A 830 3.17 -18.22 -35.56
N ARG A 831 2.04 -18.38 -34.86
CA ARG A 831 0.82 -17.54 -35.03
C ARG A 831 0.98 -16.10 -34.53
N PHE A 832 2.07 -15.77 -33.85
CA PHE A 832 2.29 -14.43 -33.29
C PHE A 832 3.28 -13.66 -34.14
N ALA A 833 2.90 -12.48 -34.61
CA ALA A 833 3.74 -11.60 -35.42
C ALA A 833 4.82 -10.87 -34.61
N ALA A 834 4.66 -10.73 -33.30
CA ALA A 834 5.62 -10.09 -32.40
C ALA A 834 5.42 -10.54 -30.95
N GLY A 835 6.51 -10.71 -30.19
CA GLY A 835 6.47 -11.04 -28.77
C GLY A 835 7.30 -10.08 -27.92
N MET A 836 6.76 -9.65 -26.75
CA MET A 836 7.55 -8.90 -25.77
C MET A 836 7.55 -9.66 -24.43
N ALA A 837 8.73 -10.21 -24.05
CA ALA A 837 8.94 -10.99 -22.84
C ALA A 837 9.68 -10.15 -21.78
N GLY A 838 8.98 -9.71 -20.76
CA GLY A 838 9.60 -8.99 -19.63
C GLY A 838 10.07 -9.94 -18.54
N ALA A 839 11.34 -9.86 -18.15
CA ALA A 839 11.98 -10.68 -17.12
C ALA A 839 11.62 -12.19 -17.25
N PRO A 840 11.79 -12.81 -18.45
CA PRO A 840 11.41 -14.19 -18.67
C PRO A 840 12.25 -15.17 -17.86
N VAL A 841 11.62 -16.24 -17.38
CA VAL A 841 12.34 -17.47 -17.01
C VAL A 841 12.50 -18.28 -18.28
N SER A 842 13.71 -18.37 -18.82
CA SER A 842 13.98 -19.06 -20.09
C SER A 842 14.49 -20.48 -19.92
N ASN A 843 15.05 -20.79 -18.75
CA ASN A 843 15.66 -22.08 -18.44
C ASN A 843 15.32 -22.48 -17.00
N MET A 844 14.32 -23.34 -16.83
CA MET A 844 13.87 -23.78 -15.52
C MET A 844 14.91 -24.66 -14.81
N THR A 845 15.78 -25.36 -15.55
CA THR A 845 16.84 -26.20 -14.97
C THR A 845 17.88 -25.35 -14.24
N SER A 846 18.35 -24.24 -14.84
CA SER A 846 19.30 -23.32 -14.19
C SER A 846 18.62 -22.40 -13.18
N ALA A 847 17.36 -22.05 -13.41
CA ALA A 847 16.59 -21.20 -12.50
C ALA A 847 16.19 -21.92 -11.20
N TYR A 848 16.05 -23.24 -11.20
CA TYR A 848 15.70 -24.05 -10.01
C TYR A 848 16.70 -23.84 -8.87
N GLY A 849 17.99 -23.96 -9.14
CA GLY A 849 19.06 -23.65 -8.17
C GLY A 849 19.39 -22.15 -8.07
N GLY A 850 18.71 -21.30 -8.79
CA GLY A 850 18.91 -19.86 -8.78
C GLY A 850 18.50 -19.20 -7.45
N ILE A 851 19.01 -18.00 -7.21
CA ILE A 851 18.71 -17.23 -5.99
C ILE A 851 17.68 -16.12 -6.31
N ARG A 852 16.64 -16.05 -5.48
CA ARG A 852 15.72 -14.92 -5.41
C ARG A 852 16.37 -13.81 -4.58
N TRP A 853 17.08 -12.90 -5.24
CA TRP A 853 17.93 -11.90 -4.60
C TRP A 853 17.22 -10.92 -3.66
N TYR A 854 15.89 -10.75 -3.76
CA TYR A 854 15.13 -9.97 -2.78
C TYR A 854 15.21 -10.59 -1.37
N SER A 855 15.00 -11.90 -1.28
CA SER A 855 14.94 -12.64 -0.01
C SER A 855 16.23 -13.37 0.30
N GLY A 856 17.03 -13.70 -0.72
CA GLY A 856 18.18 -14.60 -0.60
C GLY A 856 17.82 -16.09 -0.62
N LEU A 857 16.53 -16.42 -0.79
CA LEU A 857 16.03 -17.81 -0.91
C LEU A 857 16.44 -18.45 -2.23
N SER A 858 16.51 -19.79 -2.26
CA SER A 858 16.52 -20.55 -3.51
C SER A 858 15.17 -20.37 -4.23
N ARG A 859 15.14 -20.75 -5.50
CA ARG A 859 13.90 -20.72 -6.28
C ARG A 859 13.19 -22.08 -6.32
N MET A 860 13.74 -23.13 -5.68
CA MET A 860 13.20 -24.49 -5.68
C MET A 860 11.71 -24.50 -5.31
N MET A 861 11.34 -23.80 -4.23
CA MET A 861 9.97 -23.70 -3.77
C MET A 861 8.97 -23.23 -4.84
N GLN A 862 9.42 -22.39 -5.80
CA GLN A 862 8.55 -21.90 -6.88
C GLN A 862 8.19 -22.98 -7.89
N TYR A 863 9.05 -23.99 -8.06
CA TYR A 863 8.88 -25.08 -9.01
C TYR A 863 8.17 -26.27 -8.38
N GLU A 864 8.56 -26.65 -7.16
CA GLU A 864 8.01 -27.83 -6.50
C GLU A 864 6.56 -27.59 -6.02
N GLY A 865 6.27 -26.54 -5.27
CA GLY A 865 4.96 -26.27 -4.72
C GLY A 865 4.29 -24.97 -5.16
N GLY A 866 5.04 -24.07 -5.80
CA GLY A 866 4.60 -22.71 -6.07
C GLY A 866 4.21 -22.42 -7.52
N GLN A 867 4.40 -21.15 -7.93
CA GLN A 867 3.89 -20.56 -9.17
C GLN A 867 4.22 -21.35 -10.45
N SER A 868 5.35 -22.05 -10.50
CA SER A 868 5.75 -22.78 -11.71
C SER A 868 5.07 -24.14 -11.87
N ARG A 869 4.39 -24.65 -10.82
CA ARG A 869 3.50 -25.84 -10.88
C ARG A 869 4.14 -27.11 -11.46
N ILE A 870 5.46 -27.26 -11.38
CA ILE A 870 6.12 -28.49 -11.86
C ILE A 870 5.76 -29.67 -10.98
N GLY A 871 5.74 -29.47 -9.63
CA GLY A 871 5.24 -30.47 -8.69
C GLY A 871 6.24 -31.56 -8.28
N GLY A 872 7.51 -31.45 -8.70
CA GLY A 872 8.56 -32.37 -8.30
C GLY A 872 9.92 -31.72 -8.33
N THR A 873 10.92 -32.39 -7.75
CA THR A 873 12.31 -31.93 -7.77
C THR A 873 12.90 -31.98 -9.19
N LEU A 874 14.00 -31.24 -9.41
CA LEU A 874 14.71 -31.30 -10.68
C LEU A 874 15.17 -32.71 -11.05
N TRP A 875 15.48 -33.53 -10.07
CA TRP A 875 15.98 -34.91 -10.28
C TRP A 875 14.87 -35.92 -10.57
N ASP A 876 13.71 -35.76 -9.92
CA ASP A 876 12.55 -36.67 -10.11
C ASP A 876 11.74 -36.34 -11.37
N SER A 877 11.73 -35.08 -11.78
CA SER A 877 10.88 -34.56 -12.85
C SER A 877 11.68 -33.85 -13.96
N PHE A 878 12.90 -34.29 -14.24
CA PHE A 878 13.85 -33.62 -15.14
C PHE A 878 13.23 -33.27 -16.49
N ASP A 879 12.48 -34.20 -17.08
CA ASP A 879 11.86 -33.98 -18.40
C ASP A 879 10.86 -32.83 -18.40
N LEU A 880 10.13 -32.62 -17.27
CA LEU A 880 9.21 -31.49 -17.11
C LEU A 880 9.96 -30.15 -17.04
N TYR A 881 11.12 -30.12 -16.39
CA TYR A 881 11.97 -28.94 -16.38
C TYR A 881 12.52 -28.59 -17.75
N VAL A 882 12.94 -29.58 -18.52
CA VAL A 882 13.39 -29.38 -19.91
C VAL A 882 12.24 -28.92 -20.80
N GLU A 883 11.08 -29.60 -20.74
CA GLU A 883 9.90 -29.26 -21.53
C GLU A 883 9.43 -27.82 -21.29
N ASN A 884 9.48 -27.35 -20.06
CA ASN A 884 9.07 -26.01 -19.69
C ASN A 884 10.21 -24.96 -19.76
N SER A 885 11.32 -25.27 -20.43
CA SER A 885 12.47 -24.37 -20.61
C SER A 885 12.58 -23.90 -22.07
N PRO A 886 12.05 -22.72 -22.40
CA PRO A 886 12.03 -22.24 -23.81
C PRO A 886 13.40 -22.15 -24.47
N VAL A 887 14.47 -21.94 -23.74
CA VAL A 887 15.82 -21.85 -24.29
C VAL A 887 16.26 -23.12 -25.07
N PHE A 888 15.75 -24.30 -24.66
CA PHE A 888 16.08 -25.55 -25.36
C PHE A 888 15.38 -25.72 -26.70
N PHE A 889 14.38 -24.88 -26.97
CA PHE A 889 13.57 -24.87 -28.19
C PHE A 889 13.68 -23.55 -28.95
N ALA A 890 14.73 -22.76 -28.68
CA ALA A 890 14.92 -21.44 -29.27
C ALA A 890 15.12 -21.51 -30.79
N ASP A 891 15.58 -22.65 -31.32
CA ASP A 891 15.73 -22.95 -32.77
C ASP A 891 14.37 -22.89 -33.49
N LYS A 892 13.27 -23.19 -32.83
CA LYS A 892 11.92 -23.19 -33.40
C LYS A 892 11.28 -21.79 -33.47
N ILE A 893 11.86 -20.79 -32.83
CA ILE A 893 11.29 -19.44 -32.76
C ILE A 893 11.42 -18.76 -34.12
N GLU A 894 10.33 -18.28 -34.69
CA GLU A 894 10.30 -17.41 -35.88
C GLU A 894 9.82 -16.01 -35.53
N THR A 895 9.01 -15.88 -34.45
CA THR A 895 8.47 -14.62 -33.96
C THR A 895 9.58 -13.69 -33.46
N PRO A 896 9.69 -12.43 -33.95
CA PRO A 896 10.60 -11.43 -33.39
C PRO A 896 10.33 -11.21 -31.91
N LEU A 897 11.41 -11.18 -31.10
CA LEU A 897 11.29 -11.12 -29.63
C LEU A 897 11.99 -9.90 -29.04
N LEU A 898 11.20 -8.99 -28.41
CA LEU A 898 11.72 -7.95 -27.53
C LEU A 898 11.74 -8.47 -26.11
N MET A 899 12.88 -8.38 -25.43
CA MET A 899 13.00 -8.71 -24.01
C MET A 899 13.31 -7.47 -23.19
N MET A 900 12.83 -7.42 -21.94
CA MET A 900 13.29 -6.48 -20.92
C MET A 900 13.70 -7.26 -19.68
N HIS A 901 14.98 -7.17 -19.27
CA HIS A 901 15.45 -7.84 -18.06
C HIS A 901 16.52 -7.01 -17.37
N ASN A 902 16.21 -6.49 -16.18
CA ASN A 902 17.07 -5.56 -15.48
C ASN A 902 18.16 -6.28 -14.67
N ASP A 903 19.36 -5.69 -14.60
CA ASP A 903 20.54 -6.31 -13.98
C ASP A 903 20.47 -6.37 -12.43
N ASN A 904 19.56 -5.63 -11.80
CA ASN A 904 19.29 -5.69 -10.36
C ASN A 904 17.96 -6.40 -10.03
N ASP A 905 17.50 -7.27 -10.95
CA ASP A 905 16.28 -8.05 -10.73
C ASP A 905 16.44 -8.99 -9.53
N GLY A 906 15.65 -8.75 -8.48
CA GLY A 906 15.68 -9.54 -7.27
C GLY A 906 14.68 -10.70 -7.25
N ALA A 907 13.82 -10.85 -8.26
CA ALA A 907 12.82 -11.91 -8.37
C ALA A 907 13.25 -13.01 -9.34
N VAL A 908 13.55 -12.64 -10.59
CA VAL A 908 14.07 -13.55 -11.62
C VAL A 908 15.53 -13.17 -11.90
N PRO A 909 16.49 -14.07 -11.72
CA PRO A 909 17.90 -13.77 -12.06
C PRO A 909 18.01 -13.33 -13.52
N TRP A 910 18.60 -12.15 -13.78
CA TRP A 910 18.66 -11.58 -15.11
C TRP A 910 19.50 -12.42 -16.11
N THR A 911 20.29 -13.38 -15.59
CA THR A 911 20.96 -14.40 -16.39
C THR A 911 19.99 -15.22 -17.25
N GLN A 912 18.73 -15.36 -16.82
CA GLN A 912 17.67 -16.02 -17.58
C GLN A 912 17.39 -15.28 -18.91
N GLY A 913 17.33 -13.96 -18.89
CA GLY A 913 17.22 -13.15 -20.11
C GLY A 913 18.48 -13.24 -20.97
N ILE A 914 19.69 -13.31 -20.36
CA ILE A 914 20.95 -13.48 -21.08
C ILE A 914 20.99 -14.83 -21.81
N GLU A 915 20.62 -15.94 -21.13
CA GLU A 915 20.61 -17.27 -21.75
C GLU A 915 19.74 -17.26 -23.01
N MET A 916 18.54 -16.69 -22.96
CA MET A 916 17.65 -16.60 -24.11
C MET A 916 18.20 -15.68 -25.19
N MET A 917 18.72 -14.49 -24.85
CA MET A 917 19.26 -13.53 -25.79
C MET A 917 20.46 -14.11 -26.54
N VAL A 918 21.37 -14.82 -25.86
CA VAL A 918 22.54 -15.43 -26.45
C VAL A 918 22.16 -16.61 -27.37
N ALA A 919 21.16 -17.41 -26.98
CA ALA A 919 20.61 -18.47 -27.82
C ALA A 919 20.03 -17.91 -29.13
N MET A 920 19.14 -16.90 -29.03
CA MET A 920 18.56 -16.22 -30.20
C MET A 920 19.64 -15.62 -31.11
N ARG A 921 20.65 -14.96 -30.52
CA ARG A 921 21.78 -14.40 -31.26
C ARG A 921 22.60 -15.49 -32.00
N ARG A 922 22.86 -16.62 -31.35
CA ARG A 922 23.59 -17.75 -31.97
C ARG A 922 22.84 -18.32 -33.15
N LEU A 923 21.50 -18.35 -33.04
CA LEU A 923 20.60 -18.88 -34.07
C LEU A 923 20.23 -17.83 -35.14
N GLN A 924 20.77 -16.61 -35.05
CA GLN A 924 20.49 -15.48 -35.95
C GLN A 924 18.98 -15.13 -36.03
N LYS A 925 18.27 -15.29 -34.93
CA LYS A 925 16.85 -14.96 -34.80
C LYS A 925 16.67 -13.48 -34.36
N PRO A 926 15.66 -12.74 -34.88
CA PRO A 926 15.41 -11.34 -34.52
C PRO A 926 15.10 -11.21 -33.04
N ALA A 927 16.00 -10.60 -32.24
CA ALA A 927 15.81 -10.40 -30.82
C ALA A 927 16.53 -9.14 -30.32
N TRP A 928 15.89 -8.45 -29.37
CA TRP A 928 16.44 -7.30 -28.66
C TRP A 928 16.24 -7.48 -27.17
N MET A 929 17.18 -6.99 -26.35
CA MET A 929 17.05 -7.01 -24.89
C MET A 929 17.35 -5.62 -24.30
N LEU A 930 16.36 -5.06 -23.62
CA LEU A 930 16.47 -3.80 -22.88
C LEU A 930 16.90 -4.10 -21.45
N VAL A 931 18.01 -3.50 -20.99
CA VAL A 931 18.51 -3.61 -19.62
C VAL A 931 18.57 -2.23 -19.01
N TYR A 932 17.66 -1.92 -18.07
CA TYR A 932 17.68 -0.67 -17.32
C TYR A 932 18.52 -0.86 -16.06
N ASN A 933 19.77 -0.40 -16.14
CA ASN A 933 20.77 -0.68 -15.10
C ASN A 933 20.39 -0.11 -13.75
N GLY A 934 20.47 -0.97 -12.73
CA GLY A 934 20.12 -0.67 -11.35
C GLY A 934 18.62 -0.71 -11.03
N ASP A 935 17.74 -0.87 -12.04
CA ASP A 935 16.31 -1.12 -11.79
C ASP A 935 16.08 -2.58 -11.40
N ASN A 936 15.00 -2.78 -10.67
CA ASN A 936 14.57 -4.07 -10.15
C ASN A 936 13.75 -4.86 -11.19
N HIS A 937 13.02 -5.88 -10.73
CA HIS A 937 12.13 -6.74 -11.52
C HIS A 937 11.13 -5.95 -12.39
N ASN A 938 10.58 -4.87 -11.84
CA ASN A 938 9.83 -3.84 -12.57
C ASN A 938 10.58 -2.52 -12.46
N LEU A 939 10.42 -1.63 -13.42
CA LEU A 939 11.00 -0.30 -13.37
C LEU A 939 10.48 0.48 -12.15
N GLY A 940 11.39 1.12 -11.43
CA GLY A 940 11.06 1.84 -10.20
C GLY A 940 10.10 3.02 -10.45
N ARG A 941 9.14 3.23 -9.55
CA ARG A 941 8.18 4.34 -9.64
C ARG A 941 8.86 5.70 -9.80
N ALA A 942 10.01 5.90 -9.16
CA ALA A 942 10.80 7.14 -9.23
C ALA A 942 11.57 7.30 -10.57
N ASN A 943 11.76 6.21 -11.32
CA ASN A 943 12.56 6.20 -12.55
C ASN A 943 11.69 6.56 -13.75
N TRP A 944 11.16 7.79 -13.76
CA TRP A 944 10.30 8.29 -14.83
C TRP A 944 10.94 8.13 -16.22
N GLY A 945 12.22 8.45 -16.37
CA GLY A 945 12.95 8.35 -17.64
C GLY A 945 12.95 6.93 -18.20
N ASN A 946 13.35 5.93 -17.39
CA ASN A 946 13.38 4.53 -17.80
C ASN A 946 11.99 4.00 -18.19
N ARG A 947 10.96 4.41 -17.43
CA ARG A 947 9.59 4.03 -17.71
C ARG A 947 9.07 4.63 -19.02
N MET A 948 9.41 5.88 -19.32
CA MET A 948 9.10 6.55 -20.59
C MET A 948 9.81 5.86 -21.76
N ASP A 949 11.10 5.58 -21.61
CA ASP A 949 11.90 4.89 -22.62
C ASP A 949 11.31 3.51 -22.97
N LEU A 950 10.99 2.69 -21.94
CA LEU A 950 10.34 1.41 -22.17
C LEU A 950 8.98 1.55 -22.88
N THR A 951 8.19 2.56 -22.50
CA THR A 951 6.88 2.82 -23.12
C THR A 951 7.03 3.11 -24.62
N ILE A 952 8.01 3.95 -24.97
CA ILE A 952 8.28 4.33 -26.36
C ILE A 952 8.77 3.12 -27.16
N ARG A 953 9.81 2.42 -26.68
CA ARG A 953 10.40 1.29 -27.41
C ARG A 953 9.44 0.11 -27.57
N MET A 954 8.70 -0.23 -26.54
CA MET A 954 7.70 -1.30 -26.61
C MET A 954 6.58 -0.93 -27.62
N LYS A 955 6.13 0.34 -27.63
CA LYS A 955 5.17 0.81 -28.63
C LYS A 955 5.75 0.76 -30.04
N GLN A 956 6.95 1.27 -30.26
CA GLN A 956 7.63 1.26 -31.57
C GLN A 956 7.85 -0.18 -32.10
N PHE A 957 8.19 -1.12 -31.23
CA PHE A 957 8.34 -2.53 -31.58
C PHE A 957 7.03 -3.12 -32.10
N PHE A 958 5.92 -2.92 -31.36
CA PHE A 958 4.62 -3.40 -31.82
C PHE A 958 4.10 -2.63 -33.02
N ASP A 959 4.30 -1.30 -33.10
CA ASP A 959 3.93 -0.50 -34.27
C ASP A 959 4.60 -1.01 -35.54
N HIS A 960 5.87 -1.40 -35.48
CA HIS A 960 6.59 -1.92 -36.63
C HIS A 960 6.00 -3.26 -37.12
N TYR A 961 5.83 -4.24 -36.24
CA TYR A 961 5.41 -5.57 -36.66
C TYR A 961 3.89 -5.72 -36.86
N LEU A 962 3.10 -4.95 -36.16
CA LEU A 962 1.64 -5.11 -36.14
C LEU A 962 0.91 -4.04 -36.95
N MET A 963 1.51 -2.87 -37.16
CA MET A 963 0.92 -1.74 -37.92
C MET A 963 1.73 -1.35 -39.16
N ASP A 964 2.73 -2.15 -39.53
CA ASP A 964 3.61 -1.93 -40.68
C ASP A 964 4.26 -0.53 -40.71
N LYS A 965 4.56 0.04 -39.53
CA LYS A 965 5.28 1.31 -39.44
C LYS A 965 6.78 1.09 -39.71
N PRO A 966 7.48 2.12 -40.22
CA PRO A 966 8.92 2.05 -40.42
C PRO A 966 9.68 1.61 -39.16
N MET A 967 10.77 0.84 -39.36
CA MET A 967 11.60 0.36 -38.27
C MET A 967 12.30 1.50 -37.56
N PRO A 968 12.29 1.59 -36.19
CA PRO A 968 13.06 2.60 -35.48
C PRO A 968 14.58 2.27 -35.54
N ARG A 969 15.41 3.33 -35.62
CA ARG A 969 16.87 3.21 -35.74
C ARG A 969 17.50 2.34 -34.64
N TRP A 970 16.97 2.38 -33.39
CA TRP A 970 17.49 1.54 -32.31
C TRP A 970 17.33 0.02 -32.57
N MET A 971 16.34 -0.40 -33.34
CA MET A 971 16.16 -1.81 -33.71
C MET A 971 17.12 -2.22 -34.80
N LYS A 972 17.40 -1.38 -35.80
CA LYS A 972 18.27 -1.67 -36.92
C LYS A 972 19.75 -1.50 -36.58
N GLU A 973 20.13 -0.40 -35.93
CA GLU A 973 21.52 -0.03 -35.68
C GLU A 973 22.04 -0.44 -34.30
N GLY A 974 21.14 -0.65 -33.32
CA GLY A 974 21.50 -0.77 -31.92
C GLY A 974 22.00 0.53 -31.31
N ILE A 975 22.41 0.48 -30.03
CA ILE A 975 23.01 1.61 -29.30
C ILE A 975 24.34 1.11 -28.71
N PRO A 976 25.48 1.52 -29.25
CA PRO A 976 26.77 1.19 -28.67
C PRO A 976 26.94 1.65 -27.24
N ALA A 977 27.66 0.92 -26.40
CA ALA A 977 27.83 1.24 -24.97
C ALA A 977 28.42 2.64 -24.75
N ILE A 978 29.21 3.17 -25.68
CA ILE A 978 29.79 4.53 -25.62
C ILE A 978 28.72 5.64 -25.77
N GLU A 979 27.59 5.34 -26.41
CA GLU A 979 26.46 6.24 -26.68
C GLU A 979 25.40 6.14 -25.58
N LYS A 980 25.54 5.23 -24.64
CA LYS A 980 24.58 4.99 -23.57
C LYS A 980 24.24 6.25 -22.79
N GLY A 981 22.93 6.57 -22.73
CA GLY A 981 22.42 7.76 -22.04
C GLY A 981 22.65 9.09 -22.78
N LYS A 982 23.17 9.04 -24.00
CA LYS A 982 23.39 10.19 -24.88
C LYS A 982 22.50 10.11 -26.11
N GLU A 983 22.47 8.95 -26.77
CA GLU A 983 21.65 8.67 -27.94
C GLU A 983 20.53 7.66 -27.59
N PHE A 984 19.34 7.91 -28.07
CA PHE A 984 18.17 7.05 -27.86
C PHE A 984 17.70 6.39 -29.16
N LYS A 985 17.96 7.00 -30.30
CA LYS A 985 17.65 6.51 -31.67
C LYS A 985 16.17 6.09 -31.82
N TYR A 986 15.26 6.95 -31.37
CA TYR A 986 13.82 6.70 -31.53
C TYR A 986 13.30 7.01 -32.92
N ASP A 987 14.11 7.69 -33.75
CA ASP A 987 13.75 8.08 -35.10
C ASP A 987 13.38 6.86 -35.93
N LEU A 988 12.34 6.99 -36.76
CA LEU A 988 11.95 5.96 -37.72
C LEU A 988 12.87 6.06 -38.97
N ILE A 989 13.19 4.92 -39.55
CA ILE A 989 13.95 4.89 -40.80
C ILE A 989 12.96 5.04 -41.93
N GLU A 990 13.07 6.12 -42.70
CA GLU A 990 12.33 6.27 -43.95
C GLU A 990 12.87 5.21 -44.92
N GLU A 991 11.98 4.38 -45.46
CA GLU A 991 12.33 3.47 -46.55
C GLU A 991 12.49 4.33 -47.80
N GLU A 992 13.70 4.32 -48.40
CA GLU A 992 13.99 4.96 -49.67
C GLU A 992 13.22 4.34 -50.83
#